data_9c3e9a33e89a5e576b494fe293af063f
#
_entry.id   9c3e9a33e89a5e576b494fe293af063f
#
_cell.length_a   1.000
_cell.length_b   1.000
_cell.length_c   1.000
_cell.angle_alpha   90.00
_cell.angle_beta   90.00
_cell.angle_gamma   90.00
#
_symmetry.space_group_name_H-M   'P 1'
#
loop_
_entity.id
_entity.type
_entity.pdbx_description
1 polymer ?
#
loop_
_entity_poly.entity_id
_entity_poly.type
_entity_poly.pdbx_seq_one_letter_code
_entity_poly.pdbx_strand_id
1 'polypeptide(L)'
;MSASSSPFDPNVRFDDLVALTRPRSVMIVGASSKPGTLGHTTVVNVLEHSDFDGEVHLVNPKGGELFGKPLHASVDAVPVQGIDVALLLVPAESAVATLRACADKGVRYVIVFTGGFAELGEAGRTVEAEMLALAQRSGMRLYGPNCAGMTMLAPRLGLTFSTEFRNDGRTGKLSRIGLVTQGGGLGRSLMQGNERGVCFSRWFSTGNELDLDSADFINWLAHDPGTDLICTVMEGIRSGPRFIAAAAAARRAGKPLIALKIGRSDFGKKAAQSHTASLAGEDAVNDAVFSQYGVIRVEDLDELLDVASLISRVGVRSLRNICVYSSSGGAGVLSADKVGEAGLSMAVLADETVAEMARHAPAYAALTNPVDLTTKALTDPDLARRCLAPLFADPGVDAVLYPITSNYSASTEGLVRNMLAVAQGGAKAFVPVWMSSRRGPAHDLLIQEGFAPVYSLRNAMQALKRVSAYAEQAADEVQDAPPAGLPAAAPAVPLPCNEAQAKALLAQYGVRAPRESQAATAEAAAAAARAIGFPVALKLVADGVLHKSEIGGVQLRLRDEAEVRQAFASILANAARHQVPAAAIRGVLVSEMVVDGVEMLVGLHRDEVFGPVLSVGAGGVWVEVEADVARCHLPASRKQIGRALDQTRIARRLASHRGLPARDRAALVDAVQRIAALFTALGDGVQSLEVNPLVVLDEGRGVVALDAVIE
;
A
#
# COMPACT_ATOMS: atom_id res chain seq x y z
N MET A 1 26.34 -4.36 23.53
CA MET A 1 25.72 -3.64 22.40
C MET A 1 24.74 -4.59 21.75
N SER A 2 23.46 -4.50 22.08
CA SER A 2 22.39 -5.35 21.55
C SER A 2 22.14 -4.91 20.10
N ALA A 3 22.31 -5.83 19.15
CA ALA A 3 21.89 -5.62 17.79
C ALA A 3 20.34 -5.42 17.79
N SER A 4 19.89 -4.21 17.54
CA SER A 4 18.49 -3.93 17.24
C SER A 4 18.20 -4.68 15.94
N SER A 5 17.34 -5.70 15.98
CA SER A 5 16.83 -6.36 14.79
C SER A 5 15.99 -5.34 14.01
N SER A 6 16.63 -4.70 13.01
CA SER A 6 15.92 -3.86 12.05
C SER A 6 14.92 -4.78 11.31
N PRO A 7 13.65 -4.37 11.10
CA PRO A 7 12.70 -5.12 10.29
C PRO A 7 13.08 -5.13 8.81
N PHE A 8 14.20 -4.53 8.44
CA PHE A 8 14.71 -4.41 7.08
C PHE A 8 15.81 -5.43 6.87
N ASP A 9 15.74 -6.11 5.74
CA ASP A 9 16.85 -6.95 5.29
C ASP A 9 18.12 -6.09 5.19
N PRO A 10 19.17 -6.35 5.98
CA PRO A 10 20.40 -5.56 5.97
C PRO A 10 21.14 -5.62 4.62
N ASN A 11 20.73 -6.53 3.73
CA ASN A 11 21.32 -6.70 2.40
C ASN A 11 20.64 -5.80 1.34
N VAL A 12 19.50 -5.16 1.64
CA VAL A 12 18.87 -4.21 0.71
C VAL A 12 19.76 -2.99 0.54
N ARG A 13 20.19 -2.77 -0.69
CA ARG A 13 21.00 -1.60 -1.08
C ARG A 13 20.32 -0.88 -2.24
N PHE A 14 20.49 0.43 -2.26
CA PHE A 14 20.03 1.31 -3.35
C PHE A 14 21.24 2.07 -3.89
N ASP A 15 21.22 2.31 -5.20
CA ASP A 15 22.20 3.20 -5.83
C ASP A 15 21.87 4.66 -5.53
N ASP A 16 22.88 5.53 -5.62
CA ASP A 16 22.71 6.97 -5.39
C ASP A 16 21.99 7.69 -6.53
N LEU A 17 21.90 7.10 -7.70
CA LEU A 17 21.30 7.61 -8.95
C LEU A 17 21.79 9.02 -9.35
N VAL A 18 22.88 9.55 -8.77
CA VAL A 18 23.36 10.91 -9.05
C VAL A 18 23.73 11.08 -10.51
N ALA A 19 24.45 10.11 -11.11
CA ALA A 19 24.83 10.22 -12.51
C ALA A 19 23.65 10.04 -13.49
N LEU A 20 22.52 9.46 -13.04
CA LEU A 20 21.28 9.42 -13.81
C LEU A 20 20.50 10.74 -13.72
N THR A 21 20.41 11.32 -12.52
CA THR A 21 19.57 12.49 -12.24
C THR A 21 20.29 13.82 -12.43
N ARG A 22 21.62 13.80 -12.45
CA ARG A 22 22.50 14.96 -12.73
C ARG A 22 23.66 14.52 -13.64
N PRO A 23 23.39 14.05 -14.86
CA PRO A 23 24.43 13.58 -15.77
C PRO A 23 25.33 14.73 -16.22
N ARG A 24 26.59 14.43 -16.49
CA ARG A 24 27.55 15.35 -17.13
C ARG A 24 27.62 15.09 -18.63
N SER A 25 27.20 13.89 -19.06
CA SER A 25 27.19 13.51 -20.46
C SER A 25 25.97 12.61 -20.77
N VAL A 26 25.34 12.88 -21.91
CA VAL A 26 24.16 12.12 -22.41
C VAL A 26 24.44 11.69 -23.85
N MET A 27 24.20 10.42 -24.15
CA MET A 27 24.25 9.89 -25.52
C MET A 27 22.84 9.48 -25.97
N ILE A 28 22.39 9.91 -27.13
CA ILE A 28 21.07 9.58 -27.70
C ILE A 28 21.28 8.67 -28.89
N VAL A 29 20.98 7.39 -28.73
CA VAL A 29 21.08 6.35 -29.77
C VAL A 29 19.73 6.19 -30.46
N GLY A 30 19.65 6.48 -31.76
CA GLY A 30 18.42 6.60 -32.51
C GLY A 30 17.95 8.06 -32.66
N ALA A 31 18.87 9.03 -32.49
CA ALA A 31 18.61 10.45 -32.73
C ALA A 31 18.07 10.65 -34.18
N SER A 32 17.08 11.54 -34.33
CA SER A 32 16.40 11.72 -35.61
C SER A 32 16.12 13.20 -35.90
N SER A 33 16.29 13.59 -37.17
CA SER A 33 15.85 14.89 -37.66
C SER A 33 14.37 14.98 -38.03
N LYS A 34 13.67 13.81 -38.11
CA LYS A 34 12.28 13.75 -38.53
C LYS A 34 11.31 14.10 -37.42
N PRO A 35 10.58 15.23 -37.51
CA PRO A 35 9.56 15.59 -36.51
C PRO A 35 8.54 14.48 -36.30
N GLY A 36 8.03 14.35 -35.05
CA GLY A 36 7.05 13.35 -34.68
C GLY A 36 7.63 11.95 -34.37
N THR A 37 8.94 11.72 -34.56
CA THR A 37 9.60 10.49 -34.12
C THR A 37 10.05 10.62 -32.64
N LEU A 38 10.12 9.50 -31.93
CA LEU A 38 10.60 9.49 -30.54
C LEU A 38 12.05 10.06 -30.44
N GLY A 39 12.92 9.67 -31.39
CA GLY A 39 14.29 10.16 -31.44
C GLY A 39 14.40 11.68 -31.63
N HIS A 40 13.53 12.26 -32.47
CA HIS A 40 13.48 13.73 -32.62
C HIS A 40 13.00 14.41 -31.34
N THR A 41 11.90 13.91 -30.77
CA THR A 41 11.32 14.48 -29.56
C THR A 41 12.31 14.44 -28.38
N THR A 42 13.04 13.33 -28.23
CA THR A 42 14.06 13.18 -27.20
C THR A 42 15.20 14.17 -27.37
N VAL A 43 15.72 14.32 -28.60
CA VAL A 43 16.79 15.31 -28.89
C VAL A 43 16.34 16.71 -28.53
N VAL A 44 15.13 17.12 -28.96
CA VAL A 44 14.56 18.44 -28.68
C VAL A 44 14.36 18.64 -27.17
N ASN A 45 13.88 17.62 -26.44
CA ASN A 45 13.71 17.71 -24.99
C ASN A 45 15.03 17.93 -24.26
N VAL A 46 16.10 17.25 -24.67
CA VAL A 46 17.43 17.40 -24.06
C VAL A 46 18.08 18.73 -24.44
N LEU A 47 18.04 19.12 -25.72
CA LEU A 47 18.81 20.28 -26.21
C LEU A 47 18.08 21.62 -26.07
N GLU A 48 16.74 21.64 -26.20
CA GLU A 48 15.98 22.90 -26.29
C GLU A 48 15.11 23.15 -25.05
N HIS A 49 14.72 22.08 -24.33
CA HIS A 49 13.78 22.20 -23.23
C HIS A 49 14.36 21.83 -21.86
N SER A 50 15.63 21.42 -21.78
CA SER A 50 16.36 21.15 -20.54
C SER A 50 17.36 22.26 -20.22
N ASP A 51 17.63 22.48 -18.93
CA ASP A 51 18.72 23.34 -18.44
C ASP A 51 20.07 22.55 -18.43
N PHE A 52 20.21 21.60 -19.36
CA PHE A 52 21.34 20.69 -19.42
C PHE A 52 22.52 21.33 -20.16
N ASP A 53 23.60 21.55 -19.45
CA ASP A 53 24.84 22.16 -19.94
C ASP A 53 25.97 21.15 -20.20
N GLY A 54 25.71 19.87 -20.01
CA GLY A 54 26.67 18.78 -20.23
C GLY A 54 26.86 18.39 -21.69
N GLU A 55 27.71 17.39 -21.91
CA GLU A 55 28.02 16.90 -23.26
C GLU A 55 26.85 16.06 -23.80
N VAL A 56 26.44 16.33 -25.06
CA VAL A 56 25.42 15.55 -25.77
C VAL A 56 26.01 14.93 -27.04
N HIS A 57 25.96 13.61 -27.12
CA HIS A 57 26.42 12.80 -28.25
C HIS A 57 25.22 12.19 -28.98
N LEU A 58 25.11 12.46 -30.28
CA LEU A 58 24.01 11.96 -31.11
C LEU A 58 24.50 10.80 -31.96
N VAL A 59 23.71 9.69 -31.98
CA VAL A 59 24.06 8.48 -32.73
C VAL A 59 22.90 8.07 -33.63
N ASN A 60 23.20 7.92 -34.93
CA ASN A 60 22.31 7.34 -35.94
C ASN A 60 23.13 6.78 -37.09
N PRO A 61 22.82 5.59 -37.65
CA PRO A 61 23.57 5.00 -38.76
C PRO A 61 23.74 5.90 -40.02
N LYS A 62 22.91 6.92 -40.19
CA LYS A 62 23.01 7.88 -41.30
C LYS A 62 24.23 8.80 -41.20
N GLY A 63 24.76 9.00 -39.99
CA GLY A 63 25.85 9.96 -39.78
C GLY A 63 25.51 11.40 -40.16
N GLY A 64 26.49 12.28 -40.13
CA GLY A 64 26.35 13.67 -40.56
C GLY A 64 26.27 14.65 -39.40
N GLU A 65 25.31 15.59 -39.44
CA GLU A 65 25.09 16.62 -38.44
C GLU A 65 23.60 16.74 -38.10
N LEU A 66 23.29 17.00 -36.82
CA LEU A 66 21.92 17.19 -36.34
C LEU A 66 21.92 18.22 -35.18
N PHE A 67 21.07 19.24 -35.28
CA PHE A 67 21.00 20.36 -34.29
C PHE A 67 22.38 21.01 -34.03
N GLY A 68 23.21 21.18 -35.06
CA GLY A 68 24.56 21.77 -34.90
C GLY A 68 25.58 20.88 -34.18
N LYS A 69 25.26 19.58 -34.02
CA LYS A 69 26.14 18.59 -33.35
C LYS A 69 26.48 17.45 -34.33
N PRO A 70 27.68 16.85 -34.20
CA PRO A 70 28.04 15.64 -34.96
C PRO A 70 27.05 14.53 -34.69
N LEU A 71 26.57 13.87 -35.75
CA LEU A 71 25.75 12.65 -35.73
C LEU A 71 26.66 11.46 -36.03
N HIS A 72 27.06 10.73 -35.03
CA HIS A 72 27.95 9.58 -35.14
C HIS A 72 27.21 8.37 -35.75
N ALA A 73 27.87 7.62 -36.59
CA ALA A 73 27.24 6.49 -37.30
C ALA A 73 26.98 5.28 -36.38
N SER A 74 27.73 5.14 -35.29
CA SER A 74 27.58 4.08 -34.30
C SER A 74 27.98 4.57 -32.92
N VAL A 75 27.68 3.80 -31.87
CA VAL A 75 28.12 4.05 -30.51
C VAL A 75 29.64 4.05 -30.42
N ASP A 76 30.31 3.15 -31.12
CA ASP A 76 31.79 3.04 -31.16
C ASP A 76 32.46 4.27 -31.75
N ALA A 77 31.79 4.96 -32.70
CA ALA A 77 32.29 6.15 -33.33
C ALA A 77 32.24 7.40 -32.46
N VAL A 78 31.56 7.36 -31.30
CA VAL A 78 31.57 8.47 -30.30
C VAL A 78 32.98 8.57 -29.71
N PRO A 79 33.62 9.77 -29.69
CA PRO A 79 35.04 9.89 -29.38
C PRO A 79 35.39 9.82 -27.89
N VAL A 80 34.37 9.73 -27.01
CA VAL A 80 34.53 9.75 -25.54
C VAL A 80 34.21 8.39 -24.91
N GLN A 81 34.71 8.19 -23.70
CA GLN A 81 34.45 7.03 -22.85
C GLN A 81 33.81 7.50 -21.53
N GLY A 82 33.14 6.59 -20.81
CA GLY A 82 32.62 6.86 -19.47
C GLY A 82 31.41 7.79 -19.47
N ILE A 83 30.49 7.61 -20.44
CA ILE A 83 29.27 8.41 -20.57
C ILE A 83 28.33 8.11 -19.42
N ASP A 84 27.78 9.14 -18.78
CA ASP A 84 26.90 8.97 -17.62
C ASP A 84 25.57 8.30 -18.00
N VAL A 85 24.88 8.77 -19.07
CA VAL A 85 23.57 8.24 -19.48
C VAL A 85 23.49 8.03 -21.00
N ALA A 86 23.02 6.85 -21.43
CA ALA A 86 22.60 6.61 -22.81
C ALA A 86 21.07 6.43 -22.89
N LEU A 87 20.48 7.04 -23.92
CA LEU A 87 19.05 6.95 -24.24
C LEU A 87 18.89 6.10 -25.50
N LEU A 88 18.27 4.89 -25.34
CA LEU A 88 18.13 3.93 -26.44
C LEU A 88 16.72 4.01 -27.07
N LEU A 89 16.69 4.47 -28.32
CA LEU A 89 15.49 4.56 -29.17
C LEU A 89 15.72 3.73 -30.46
N VAL A 90 16.16 2.49 -30.29
CA VAL A 90 16.46 1.56 -31.37
C VAL A 90 15.42 0.42 -31.40
N PRO A 91 15.22 -0.26 -32.55
CA PRO A 91 14.35 -1.44 -32.59
C PRO A 91 14.81 -2.53 -31.61
N ALA A 92 13.87 -3.35 -31.12
CA ALA A 92 14.14 -4.37 -30.11
C ALA A 92 15.26 -5.35 -30.54
N GLU A 93 15.29 -5.70 -31.82
CA GLU A 93 16.29 -6.61 -32.40
C GLU A 93 17.73 -6.07 -32.31
N SER A 94 17.88 -4.75 -32.23
CA SER A 94 19.18 -4.08 -32.12
C SER A 94 19.58 -3.77 -30.67
N ALA A 95 18.66 -3.95 -29.71
CA ALA A 95 18.87 -3.50 -28.32
C ALA A 95 20.08 -4.14 -27.66
N VAL A 96 20.23 -5.48 -27.71
CA VAL A 96 21.34 -6.20 -27.08
C VAL A 96 22.69 -5.79 -27.66
N ALA A 97 22.78 -5.69 -29.00
CA ALA A 97 24.02 -5.27 -29.65
C ALA A 97 24.38 -3.82 -29.30
N THR A 98 23.38 -2.92 -29.22
CA THR A 98 23.58 -1.54 -28.79
C THR A 98 24.01 -1.44 -27.33
N LEU A 99 23.41 -2.23 -26.45
CA LEU A 99 23.79 -2.31 -25.02
C LEU A 99 25.23 -2.79 -24.86
N ARG A 100 25.66 -3.76 -25.68
CA ARG A 100 27.06 -4.22 -25.66
C ARG A 100 28.04 -3.11 -26.04
N ALA A 101 27.74 -2.36 -27.10
CA ALA A 101 28.54 -1.20 -27.47
C ALA A 101 28.52 -0.10 -26.38
N CYS A 102 27.40 0.11 -25.69
CA CYS A 102 27.34 1.01 -24.54
C CYS A 102 28.20 0.53 -23.37
N ALA A 103 28.20 -0.77 -23.09
CA ALA A 103 29.05 -1.37 -22.05
C ALA A 103 30.54 -1.20 -22.38
N ASP A 104 30.96 -1.43 -23.62
CA ASP A 104 32.34 -1.25 -24.10
C ASP A 104 32.78 0.23 -24.02
N LYS A 105 31.83 1.17 -24.11
CA LYS A 105 32.04 2.61 -23.91
C LYS A 105 32.06 3.04 -22.45
N GLY A 106 31.80 2.14 -21.50
CA GLY A 106 31.74 2.44 -20.08
C GLY A 106 30.55 3.33 -19.70
N VAL A 107 29.40 3.18 -20.40
CA VAL A 107 28.18 3.89 -20.04
C VAL A 107 27.70 3.40 -18.68
N ARG A 108 27.33 4.35 -17.79
CA ARG A 108 26.91 4.02 -16.42
C ARG A 108 25.44 3.65 -16.33
N TYR A 109 24.56 4.43 -16.98
CA TYR A 109 23.11 4.20 -16.99
C TYR A 109 22.59 4.15 -18.43
N VAL A 110 21.70 3.24 -18.70
CA VAL A 110 21.04 3.16 -20.01
C VAL A 110 19.52 3.17 -19.82
N ILE A 111 18.85 4.18 -20.37
CA ILE A 111 17.39 4.26 -20.42
C ILE A 111 16.92 3.59 -21.72
N VAL A 112 16.22 2.46 -21.60
CA VAL A 112 15.72 1.69 -22.74
C VAL A 112 14.24 2.00 -22.96
N PHE A 113 13.95 2.88 -23.92
CA PHE A 113 12.58 3.26 -24.23
C PHE A 113 11.81 2.18 -24.98
N THR A 114 12.53 1.37 -25.73
CA THR A 114 11.98 0.32 -26.56
C THR A 114 11.24 -0.73 -25.75
N GLY A 115 10.03 -1.10 -26.20
CA GLY A 115 9.28 -2.28 -25.73
C GLY A 115 9.42 -3.44 -26.71
N GLY A 116 8.67 -4.52 -26.46
CA GLY A 116 8.72 -5.73 -27.29
C GLY A 116 9.67 -6.79 -26.71
N PHE A 117 9.71 -6.90 -25.38
CA PHE A 117 10.52 -7.86 -24.64
C PHE A 117 9.60 -8.81 -23.83
N ALA A 118 9.60 -8.76 -22.52
CA ALA A 118 8.81 -9.67 -21.67
C ALA A 118 7.30 -9.71 -22.02
N GLU A 119 6.75 -8.65 -22.63
CA GLU A 119 5.38 -8.55 -23.13
C GLU A 119 5.11 -9.58 -24.26
N LEU A 120 6.14 -10.02 -24.97
CA LEU A 120 6.06 -11.06 -26.00
C LEU A 120 6.17 -12.48 -25.46
N GLY A 121 6.17 -12.65 -24.14
CA GLY A 121 6.24 -13.95 -23.47
C GLY A 121 7.67 -14.48 -23.30
N GLU A 122 7.87 -15.80 -23.43
CA GLU A 122 9.12 -16.46 -23.08
C GLU A 122 10.33 -16.01 -23.92
N ALA A 123 10.12 -15.82 -25.21
CA ALA A 123 11.18 -15.34 -26.10
C ALA A 123 11.69 -13.95 -25.68
N GLY A 124 10.77 -13.06 -25.33
CA GLY A 124 11.12 -11.72 -24.84
C GLY A 124 11.82 -11.74 -23.48
N ARG A 125 11.37 -12.59 -22.56
CA ARG A 125 12.05 -12.80 -21.27
C ARG A 125 13.48 -13.32 -21.41
N THR A 126 13.74 -14.15 -22.42
CA THR A 126 15.10 -14.62 -22.72
C THR A 126 16.01 -13.45 -23.13
N VAL A 127 15.51 -12.53 -23.96
CA VAL A 127 16.25 -11.33 -24.36
C VAL A 127 16.50 -10.40 -23.15
N GLU A 128 15.50 -10.18 -22.31
CA GLU A 128 15.68 -9.41 -21.06
C GLU A 128 16.73 -10.04 -20.13
N ALA A 129 16.75 -11.36 -19.99
CA ALA A 129 17.75 -12.05 -19.21
C ALA A 129 19.18 -11.84 -19.78
N GLU A 130 19.35 -11.82 -21.11
CA GLU A 130 20.64 -11.49 -21.75
C GLU A 130 21.03 -10.03 -21.48
N MET A 131 20.09 -9.07 -21.60
CA MET A 131 20.31 -7.66 -21.28
C MET A 131 20.76 -7.48 -19.83
N LEU A 132 20.08 -8.11 -18.88
CA LEU A 132 20.40 -8.03 -17.46
C LEU A 132 21.78 -8.64 -17.17
N ALA A 133 22.08 -9.81 -17.73
CA ALA A 133 23.38 -10.45 -17.55
C ALA A 133 24.53 -9.60 -18.13
N LEU A 134 24.29 -8.91 -19.25
CA LEU A 134 25.26 -7.96 -19.81
C LEU A 134 25.48 -6.76 -18.86
N ALA A 135 24.41 -6.16 -18.35
CA ALA A 135 24.48 -5.04 -17.44
C ALA A 135 25.27 -5.41 -16.15
N GLN A 136 24.94 -6.56 -15.56
CA GLN A 136 25.63 -7.07 -14.36
C GLN A 136 27.13 -7.30 -14.58
N ARG A 137 27.53 -7.86 -15.73
CA ARG A 137 28.96 -8.07 -16.05
C ARG A 137 29.75 -6.80 -16.30
N SER A 138 29.11 -5.76 -16.87
CA SER A 138 29.76 -4.50 -17.21
C SER A 138 29.70 -3.46 -16.07
N GLY A 139 28.85 -3.67 -15.07
CA GLY A 139 28.55 -2.68 -14.04
C GLY A 139 27.62 -1.54 -14.51
N MET A 140 27.09 -1.64 -15.72
CA MET A 140 26.10 -0.72 -16.27
C MET A 140 24.73 -0.97 -15.63
N ARG A 141 23.93 0.07 -15.41
CA ARG A 141 22.59 -0.06 -14.86
C ARG A 141 21.55 0.20 -15.95
N LEU A 142 20.49 -0.60 -15.94
CA LEU A 142 19.38 -0.50 -16.90
C LEU A 142 18.15 0.16 -16.26
N TYR A 143 17.59 1.12 -16.96
CA TYR A 143 16.34 1.78 -16.64
C TYR A 143 15.31 1.44 -17.72
N GLY A 144 14.20 0.80 -17.38
CA GLY A 144 13.25 0.18 -18.28
C GLY A 144 13.45 -1.34 -18.38
N PRO A 145 13.29 -1.96 -19.56
CA PRO A 145 12.85 -1.40 -20.84
C PRO A 145 11.38 -0.98 -20.86
N ASN A 146 10.87 -0.59 -22.04
CA ASN A 146 9.47 -0.23 -22.24
C ASN A 146 9.02 0.94 -21.31
N CYS A 147 9.84 1.96 -21.17
CA CYS A 147 9.58 3.10 -20.30
C CYS A 147 9.48 4.42 -21.07
N ALA A 148 8.88 5.43 -20.44
CA ALA A 148 8.84 6.79 -21.01
C ALA A 148 10.03 7.66 -20.58
N GLY A 149 10.94 7.12 -19.75
CA GLY A 149 12.10 7.83 -19.22
C GLY A 149 11.76 8.69 -18.01
N MET A 150 12.45 9.81 -17.86
CA MET A 150 12.31 10.67 -16.70
C MET A 150 12.25 12.16 -17.03
N THR A 151 11.58 12.91 -16.15
CA THR A 151 11.56 14.37 -16.18
C THR A 151 11.82 14.97 -14.80
N MET A 152 12.56 16.06 -14.78
CA MET A 152 12.74 16.92 -13.61
C MET A 152 12.48 18.38 -14.02
N LEU A 153 11.77 19.14 -13.18
CA LEU A 153 11.42 20.53 -13.47
C LEU A 153 12.30 21.56 -12.75
N ALA A 154 13.13 21.12 -11.79
CA ALA A 154 14.08 21.97 -11.08
C ALA A 154 15.28 21.15 -10.55
N PRO A 155 16.51 21.21 -11.15
CA PRO A 155 16.77 21.79 -12.46
C PRO A 155 15.97 21.09 -13.55
N ARG A 156 15.71 21.78 -14.66
CA ARG A 156 14.91 21.22 -15.75
C ARG A 156 15.72 20.23 -16.57
N LEU A 157 15.31 18.97 -16.56
CA LEU A 157 15.96 17.88 -17.30
C LEU A 157 14.92 16.91 -17.84
N GLY A 158 14.89 16.68 -19.15
CA GLY A 158 13.97 15.77 -19.83
C GLY A 158 14.70 14.66 -20.57
N LEU A 159 15.01 13.56 -19.87
CA LEU A 159 15.51 12.32 -20.49
C LEU A 159 14.31 11.46 -20.89
N THR A 160 13.51 11.96 -21.84
CA THR A 160 12.19 11.41 -22.22
C THR A 160 11.83 11.78 -23.64
N PHE A 161 10.95 10.97 -24.25
CA PHE A 161 10.24 11.32 -25.48
C PHE A 161 8.86 11.98 -25.22
N SER A 162 8.49 12.19 -23.96
CA SER A 162 7.18 12.77 -23.58
C SER A 162 7.12 14.24 -23.94
N THR A 163 6.01 14.66 -24.58
CA THR A 163 5.77 16.07 -24.94
C THR A 163 5.21 16.88 -23.77
N GLU A 164 4.66 16.23 -22.76
CA GLU A 164 4.16 16.85 -21.54
C GLU A 164 5.27 17.61 -20.79
N PHE A 165 6.52 17.19 -20.95
CA PHE A 165 7.69 17.91 -20.42
C PHE A 165 7.82 19.34 -20.97
N ARG A 166 7.34 19.60 -22.18
CA ARG A 166 7.42 20.93 -22.85
C ARG A 166 6.36 21.88 -22.39
N ASN A 167 5.30 21.35 -21.75
CA ASN A 167 4.12 22.15 -21.41
C ASN A 167 4.44 23.11 -20.27
N ASP A 168 4.83 24.34 -20.62
CA ASP A 168 5.11 25.45 -19.72
C ASP A 168 3.85 26.18 -19.25
N GLY A 169 2.68 25.74 -19.68
CA GLY A 169 1.37 26.25 -19.24
C GLY A 169 1.12 25.99 -17.76
N ARG A 170 1.98 26.59 -16.92
CA ARG A 170 1.90 26.51 -15.48
C ARG A 170 0.71 27.27 -14.99
N THR A 171 -0.41 26.58 -14.85
CA THR A 171 -1.61 27.14 -14.25
C THR A 171 -1.53 27.15 -12.71
N GLY A 172 -0.55 26.46 -12.11
CA GLY A 172 -0.37 26.39 -10.66
C GLY A 172 1.09 26.60 -10.21
N LYS A 173 1.28 26.72 -8.89
CA LYS A 173 2.62 26.76 -8.27
C LYS A 173 3.29 25.41 -8.44
N LEU A 174 4.61 25.38 -8.71
CA LEU A 174 5.39 24.16 -8.77
C LEU A 174 5.30 23.43 -7.42
N SER A 175 4.68 22.28 -7.40
CA SER A 175 4.61 21.45 -6.21
C SER A 175 5.89 20.61 -6.08
N ARG A 176 6.29 20.29 -4.84
CA ARG A 176 7.47 19.45 -4.56
C ARG A 176 7.06 17.98 -4.46
N ILE A 177 6.35 17.50 -5.50
CA ILE A 177 5.83 16.15 -5.59
C ILE A 177 6.67 15.34 -6.57
N GLY A 178 7.20 14.20 -6.11
CA GLY A 178 7.82 13.18 -6.96
C GLY A 178 6.78 12.15 -7.42
N LEU A 179 6.88 11.68 -8.65
CA LEU A 179 6.01 10.67 -9.24
C LEU A 179 6.84 9.51 -9.78
N VAL A 180 6.49 8.28 -9.41
CA VAL A 180 7.06 7.04 -9.97
C VAL A 180 5.93 6.23 -10.58
N THR A 181 6.05 5.82 -11.85
CA THR A 181 5.01 5.02 -12.52
C THR A 181 5.64 3.86 -13.30
N GLN A 182 5.08 2.67 -13.22
CA GLN A 182 5.51 1.56 -14.08
C GLN A 182 5.07 1.83 -15.52
N GLY A 183 3.80 2.19 -15.74
CA GLY A 183 3.29 2.50 -17.07
C GLY A 183 3.50 3.97 -17.50
N GLY A 184 3.99 4.21 -18.71
CA GLY A 184 4.16 5.56 -19.28
C GLY A 184 2.85 6.28 -19.58
N GLY A 185 1.77 5.55 -19.91
CA GLY A 185 0.45 6.11 -20.25
C GLY A 185 -0.20 6.85 -19.09
N LEU A 186 -0.34 6.16 -17.94
CA LEU A 186 -0.91 6.75 -16.72
C LEU A 186 0.00 7.85 -16.14
N GLY A 187 1.32 7.68 -16.26
CA GLY A 187 2.28 8.71 -15.84
C GLY A 187 2.09 10.02 -16.62
N ARG A 188 1.94 9.95 -17.94
CA ARG A 188 1.65 11.14 -18.77
C ARG A 188 0.32 11.78 -18.43
N SER A 189 -0.71 10.97 -18.16
CA SER A 189 -2.01 11.47 -17.70
C SER A 189 -1.88 12.26 -16.39
N LEU A 190 -1.10 11.73 -15.43
CA LEU A 190 -0.83 12.44 -14.16
C LEU A 190 0.00 13.69 -14.35
N MET A 191 0.98 13.71 -15.26
CA MET A 191 1.75 14.93 -15.58
C MET A 191 0.87 16.07 -16.12
N GLN A 192 -0.29 15.77 -16.71
CA GLN A 192 -1.31 16.76 -17.07
C GLN A 192 -2.11 17.28 -15.85
N GLY A 193 -1.88 16.75 -14.66
CA GLY A 193 -2.48 17.23 -13.42
C GLY A 193 -2.19 18.70 -13.10
N ASN A 194 -1.19 19.31 -13.76
CA ASN A 194 -0.92 20.76 -13.67
C ASN A 194 -2.15 21.60 -14.10
N GLU A 195 -2.96 21.12 -15.04
CA GLU A 195 -4.22 21.77 -15.43
C GLU A 195 -5.28 21.73 -14.31
N ARG A 196 -5.09 20.84 -13.34
CA ARG A 196 -5.91 20.73 -12.14
C ARG A 196 -5.24 21.37 -10.91
N GLY A 197 -4.08 21.99 -11.07
CA GLY A 197 -3.32 22.63 -10.00
C GLY A 197 -2.40 21.67 -9.21
N VAL A 198 -2.14 20.46 -9.70
CA VAL A 198 -1.22 19.50 -9.09
C VAL A 198 -0.03 19.28 -10.05
N CYS A 199 1.11 19.87 -9.73
CA CYS A 199 2.29 19.82 -10.58
C CYS A 199 3.34 18.88 -9.98
N PHE A 200 3.75 17.86 -10.73
CA PHE A 200 4.82 16.94 -10.35
C PHE A 200 6.18 17.52 -10.74
N SER A 201 7.06 17.73 -9.75
CA SER A 201 8.41 18.29 -9.97
C SER A 201 9.42 17.25 -10.49
N ARG A 202 9.11 15.98 -10.30
CA ARG A 202 9.91 14.81 -10.72
C ARG A 202 8.96 13.74 -11.24
N TRP A 203 9.31 13.10 -12.35
CA TRP A 203 8.62 11.91 -12.83
C TRP A 203 9.62 10.88 -13.35
N PHE A 204 9.46 9.64 -12.89
CA PHE A 204 10.20 8.44 -13.31
C PHE A 204 9.22 7.39 -13.81
N SER A 205 9.33 7.00 -15.10
CA SER A 205 8.52 5.92 -15.68
C SER A 205 9.39 4.67 -15.80
N THR A 206 9.20 3.68 -14.93
CA THR A 206 10.14 2.57 -14.75
C THR A 206 10.00 1.44 -15.78
N GLY A 207 8.86 1.35 -16.50
CA GLY A 207 8.62 0.31 -17.50
C GLY A 207 8.59 -1.09 -16.89
N ASN A 208 9.27 -2.04 -17.55
CA ASN A 208 9.31 -3.45 -17.13
C ASN A 208 10.18 -3.70 -15.87
N GLU A 209 10.93 -2.70 -15.41
CA GLU A 209 11.76 -2.79 -14.19
C GLU A 209 12.79 -3.95 -14.23
N LEU A 210 13.50 -4.08 -15.36
CA LEU A 210 14.44 -5.18 -15.55
C LEU A 210 15.58 -5.18 -14.53
N ASP A 211 16.12 -3.99 -14.18
CA ASP A 211 17.21 -3.78 -13.23
C ASP A 211 16.84 -2.74 -12.18
N LEU A 212 16.71 -1.45 -12.56
CA LEU A 212 16.19 -0.43 -11.66
C LEU A 212 14.67 -0.55 -11.56
N ASP A 213 14.16 -0.63 -10.33
CA ASP A 213 12.73 -0.77 -10.03
C ASP A 213 12.13 0.47 -9.37
N SER A 214 10.82 0.50 -9.16
CA SER A 214 10.13 1.60 -8.50
C SER A 214 10.70 1.91 -7.12
N ALA A 215 11.22 0.92 -6.40
CA ALA A 215 11.80 1.12 -5.07
C ALA A 215 13.10 1.96 -5.11
N ASP A 216 13.92 1.84 -6.18
CA ASP A 216 15.11 2.68 -6.36
C ASP A 216 14.72 4.16 -6.43
N PHE A 217 13.72 4.48 -7.24
CA PHE A 217 13.27 5.86 -7.44
C PHE A 217 12.50 6.41 -6.25
N ILE A 218 11.68 5.60 -5.57
CA ILE A 218 11.02 5.99 -4.31
C ILE A 218 12.08 6.30 -3.25
N ASN A 219 13.11 5.44 -3.11
CA ASN A 219 14.20 5.68 -2.18
C ASN A 219 15.00 6.95 -2.54
N TRP A 220 15.28 7.16 -3.83
CA TRP A 220 15.96 8.40 -4.27
C TRP A 220 15.13 9.65 -3.92
N LEU A 221 13.82 9.64 -4.21
CA LEU A 221 12.90 10.73 -3.86
C LEU A 221 12.82 10.97 -2.35
N ALA A 222 12.92 9.91 -1.54
CA ALA A 222 12.98 10.03 -0.09
C ALA A 222 14.16 10.90 0.36
N HIS A 223 15.28 10.88 -0.37
CA HIS A 223 16.47 11.64 -0.06
C HIS A 223 16.62 12.95 -0.89
N ASP A 224 15.80 13.15 -1.93
CA ASP A 224 15.84 14.37 -2.75
C ASP A 224 15.32 15.59 -1.96
N PRO A 225 16.13 16.63 -1.74
CA PRO A 225 15.69 17.84 -1.04
C PRO A 225 14.63 18.63 -1.81
N GLY A 226 14.43 18.35 -3.10
CA GLY A 226 13.42 18.96 -3.96
C GLY A 226 12.04 18.26 -3.90
N THR A 227 11.88 17.22 -3.07
CA THR A 227 10.65 16.43 -2.95
C THR A 227 10.16 16.46 -1.50
N ASP A 228 8.87 16.74 -1.30
CA ASP A 228 8.19 16.70 0.01
C ASP A 228 7.13 15.59 0.09
N LEU A 229 6.66 15.11 -1.06
CA LEU A 229 5.60 14.12 -1.21
C LEU A 229 5.94 13.20 -2.38
N ILE A 230 5.69 11.90 -2.22
CA ILE A 230 5.94 10.89 -3.26
C ILE A 230 4.62 10.26 -3.68
N CYS A 231 4.36 10.20 -4.98
CA CYS A 231 3.25 9.48 -5.58
C CYS A 231 3.77 8.32 -6.41
N THR A 232 3.07 7.19 -6.41
CA THR A 232 3.41 6.06 -7.27
C THR A 232 2.19 5.37 -7.84
N VAL A 233 2.32 4.87 -9.09
CA VAL A 233 1.33 4.01 -9.75
C VAL A 233 2.03 2.70 -10.10
N MET A 234 1.56 1.60 -9.53
CA MET A 234 2.21 0.29 -9.64
C MET A 234 1.23 -0.78 -10.15
N GLU A 235 1.69 -1.58 -11.09
CA GLU A 235 1.02 -2.79 -11.59
C GLU A 235 1.41 -4.01 -10.75
N GLY A 236 2.69 -4.11 -10.38
CA GLY A 236 3.27 -5.13 -9.51
C GLY A 236 4.35 -4.57 -8.61
N ILE A 237 4.77 -5.33 -7.60
CA ILE A 237 5.93 -5.03 -6.77
C ILE A 237 6.94 -6.14 -7.00
N ARG A 238 8.11 -5.78 -7.52
CA ARG A 238 9.11 -6.76 -7.94
C ARG A 238 9.85 -7.39 -6.76
N SER A 239 10.11 -6.58 -5.73
CA SER A 239 10.76 -7.01 -4.50
C SER A 239 10.11 -6.35 -3.29
N GLY A 240 9.40 -7.15 -2.49
CA GLY A 240 8.76 -6.68 -1.25
C GLY A 240 9.75 -6.04 -0.28
N PRO A 241 10.89 -6.67 0.04
CA PRO A 241 11.89 -6.10 0.93
C PRO A 241 12.42 -4.74 0.45
N ARG A 242 12.68 -4.58 -0.85
CA ARG A 242 13.13 -3.30 -1.41
C ARG A 242 12.04 -2.22 -1.32
N PHE A 243 10.81 -2.56 -1.67
CA PHE A 243 9.68 -1.66 -1.55
C PHE A 243 9.46 -1.20 -0.10
N ILE A 244 9.47 -2.12 0.85
CA ILE A 244 9.35 -1.83 2.29
C ILE A 244 10.47 -0.90 2.75
N ALA A 245 11.71 -1.16 2.35
CA ALA A 245 12.86 -0.33 2.70
C ALA A 245 12.73 1.09 2.14
N ALA A 246 12.27 1.23 0.89
CA ALA A 246 12.03 2.53 0.25
C ALA A 246 10.88 3.31 0.91
N ALA A 247 9.75 2.64 1.20
CA ALA A 247 8.62 3.24 1.92
C ALA A 247 9.04 3.72 3.32
N ALA A 248 9.80 2.91 4.04
CA ALA A 248 10.35 3.30 5.34
C ALA A 248 11.36 4.46 5.25
N ALA A 249 12.18 4.54 4.19
CA ALA A 249 13.06 5.67 3.96
C ALA A 249 12.25 6.96 3.74
N ALA A 250 11.20 6.91 2.93
CA ALA A 250 10.28 8.03 2.72
C ALA A 250 9.64 8.49 4.04
N ARG A 251 9.14 7.54 4.83
CA ARG A 251 8.54 7.83 6.14
C ARG A 251 9.54 8.47 7.12
N ARG A 252 10.76 7.92 7.24
CA ARG A 252 11.82 8.52 8.09
C ARG A 252 12.20 9.92 7.65
N ALA A 253 12.15 10.21 6.35
CA ALA A 253 12.36 11.54 5.80
C ALA A 253 11.17 12.49 5.99
N GLY A 254 10.06 12.03 6.61
CA GLY A 254 8.83 12.80 6.77
C GLY A 254 8.08 13.07 5.47
N LYS A 255 8.32 12.25 4.43
CA LYS A 255 7.70 12.38 3.10
C LYS A 255 6.63 11.31 2.92
N PRO A 256 5.34 11.68 2.90
CA PRO A 256 4.27 10.73 2.65
C PRO A 256 4.43 10.04 1.28
N LEU A 257 4.10 8.74 1.24
CA LEU A 257 4.06 7.96 0.01
C LEU A 257 2.60 7.62 -0.31
N ILE A 258 2.08 8.13 -1.43
CA ILE A 258 0.75 7.81 -1.95
C ILE A 258 0.91 6.78 -3.05
N ALA A 259 0.16 5.68 -2.99
CA ALA A 259 0.24 4.60 -3.95
C ALA A 259 -1.12 4.24 -4.56
N LEU A 260 -1.19 4.27 -5.88
CA LEU A 260 -2.24 3.65 -6.65
C LEU A 260 -1.74 2.28 -7.12
N LYS A 261 -2.20 1.21 -6.49
CA LYS A 261 -1.92 -0.18 -6.90
C LYS A 261 -3.04 -0.67 -7.79
N ILE A 262 -2.75 -0.87 -9.06
CA ILE A 262 -3.69 -1.44 -10.04
C ILE A 262 -3.51 -2.97 -10.14
N GLY A 263 -4.39 -3.66 -10.86
CA GLY A 263 -4.38 -5.13 -10.92
C GLY A 263 -4.92 -5.79 -9.64
N ARG A 264 -5.98 -5.24 -9.03
CA ARG A 264 -6.57 -5.69 -7.77
C ARG A 264 -7.54 -6.85 -7.92
N SER A 265 -8.47 -6.73 -8.87
CA SER A 265 -9.44 -7.77 -9.18
C SER A 265 -8.81 -8.88 -10.03
N ASP A 266 -9.46 -10.03 -10.10
CA ASP A 266 -8.97 -11.14 -10.94
C ASP A 266 -8.85 -10.75 -12.40
N PHE A 267 -9.77 -9.90 -12.91
CA PHE A 267 -9.67 -9.32 -14.23
C PHE A 267 -8.46 -8.41 -14.37
N GLY A 268 -8.25 -7.53 -13.39
CA GLY A 268 -7.11 -6.62 -13.34
C GLY A 268 -5.77 -7.34 -13.20
N LYS A 269 -5.70 -8.38 -12.36
CA LYS A 269 -4.50 -9.23 -12.21
C LYS A 269 -4.11 -9.88 -13.54
N LYS A 270 -5.10 -10.50 -14.23
CA LYS A 270 -4.88 -11.13 -15.53
C LYS A 270 -4.42 -10.13 -16.59
N ALA A 271 -5.00 -8.93 -16.61
CA ALA A 271 -4.59 -7.87 -17.50
C ALA A 271 -3.16 -7.36 -17.21
N ALA A 272 -2.80 -7.14 -15.94
CA ALA A 272 -1.46 -6.70 -15.53
C ALA A 272 -0.40 -7.74 -15.88
N GLN A 273 -0.65 -9.03 -15.62
CA GLN A 273 0.26 -10.12 -16.01
C GLN A 273 0.53 -10.17 -17.53
N SER A 274 -0.49 -9.87 -18.34
CA SER A 274 -0.34 -9.81 -19.80
C SER A 274 0.41 -8.57 -20.28
N HIS A 275 0.40 -7.48 -19.49
CA HIS A 275 0.99 -6.20 -19.86
C HIS A 275 2.46 -6.06 -19.43
N THR A 276 2.81 -6.43 -18.20
CA THR A 276 4.15 -6.21 -17.64
C THR A 276 4.87 -7.49 -17.21
N ALA A 277 4.23 -8.68 -17.39
CA ALA A 277 4.72 -9.97 -16.90
C ALA A 277 5.06 -9.98 -15.38
N SER A 278 4.57 -9.01 -14.61
CA SER A 278 4.81 -8.90 -13.17
C SER A 278 3.77 -9.66 -12.36
N LEU A 279 4.18 -10.21 -11.21
CA LEU A 279 3.27 -10.84 -10.24
C LEU A 279 2.47 -9.74 -9.54
N ALA A 280 1.14 -9.79 -9.65
CA ALA A 280 0.26 -8.79 -9.02
C ALA A 280 0.14 -8.96 -7.49
N GLY A 281 0.52 -10.13 -6.95
CA GLY A 281 0.36 -10.49 -5.54
C GLY A 281 -1.10 -10.55 -5.06
N GLU A 282 -1.32 -10.94 -3.81
CA GLU A 282 -2.63 -10.84 -3.18
C GLU A 282 -2.93 -9.39 -2.77
N ASP A 283 -4.10 -8.86 -3.18
CA ASP A 283 -4.46 -7.46 -2.89
C ASP A 283 -4.57 -7.18 -1.39
N ALA A 284 -5.05 -8.14 -0.61
CA ALA A 284 -5.15 -8.02 0.84
C ALA A 284 -3.77 -7.99 1.54
N VAL A 285 -2.74 -8.63 0.96
CA VAL A 285 -1.36 -8.54 1.45
C VAL A 285 -0.78 -7.16 1.13
N ASN A 286 -1.02 -6.64 -0.09
CA ASN A 286 -0.64 -5.27 -0.44
C ASN A 286 -1.27 -4.25 0.53
N ASP A 287 -2.57 -4.37 0.85
CA ASP A 287 -3.25 -3.50 1.82
C ASP A 287 -2.60 -3.53 3.21
N ALA A 288 -2.29 -4.73 3.69
CA ALA A 288 -1.64 -4.91 4.98
C ALA A 288 -0.26 -4.26 5.02
N VAL A 289 0.57 -4.51 4.00
CA VAL A 289 1.92 -3.92 3.87
C VAL A 289 1.83 -2.39 3.76
N PHE A 290 0.96 -1.86 2.91
CA PHE A 290 0.81 -0.41 2.74
C PHE A 290 0.38 0.25 4.04
N SER A 291 -0.62 -0.30 4.71
CA SER A 291 -1.05 0.18 6.02
C SER A 291 0.09 0.13 7.04
N GLN A 292 0.79 -0.99 7.14
CA GLN A 292 1.83 -1.21 8.14
C GLN A 292 3.04 -0.29 7.96
N TYR A 293 3.43 -0.03 6.71
CA TYR A 293 4.61 0.79 6.41
C TYR A 293 4.29 2.25 6.07
N GLY A 294 3.05 2.69 6.32
CA GLY A 294 2.66 4.09 6.16
C GLY A 294 2.59 4.53 4.70
N VAL A 295 2.03 3.70 3.83
CA VAL A 295 1.73 4.05 2.45
C VAL A 295 0.25 4.41 2.35
N ILE A 296 -0.06 5.59 1.84
CA ILE A 296 -1.44 6.05 1.62
C ILE A 296 -1.95 5.41 0.34
N ARG A 297 -2.77 4.37 0.46
CA ARG A 297 -3.39 3.73 -0.69
C ARG A 297 -4.58 4.55 -1.22
N VAL A 298 -4.64 4.73 -2.55
CA VAL A 298 -5.74 5.39 -3.26
C VAL A 298 -6.33 4.47 -4.32
N GLU A 299 -7.57 4.76 -4.76
CA GLU A 299 -8.36 3.87 -5.61
C GLU A 299 -8.28 4.21 -7.10
N ASP A 300 -8.04 5.49 -7.43
CA ASP A 300 -7.95 5.98 -8.79
C ASP A 300 -7.03 7.21 -8.92
N LEU A 301 -6.87 7.71 -10.16
CA LEU A 301 -6.01 8.85 -10.46
C LEU A 301 -6.56 10.16 -9.87
N ASP A 302 -7.88 10.32 -9.82
CA ASP A 302 -8.50 11.51 -9.25
C ASP A 302 -8.27 11.58 -7.75
N GLU A 303 -8.45 10.48 -7.02
CA GLU A 303 -8.15 10.40 -5.58
C GLU A 303 -6.66 10.65 -5.32
N LEU A 304 -5.75 10.13 -6.19
CA LEU A 304 -4.32 10.38 -6.06
C LEU A 304 -4.02 11.88 -6.12
N LEU A 305 -4.55 12.57 -7.13
CA LEU A 305 -4.37 14.02 -7.29
C LEU A 305 -4.98 14.81 -6.13
N ASP A 306 -6.18 14.43 -5.67
CA ASP A 306 -6.89 15.11 -4.59
C ASP A 306 -6.15 14.97 -3.24
N VAL A 307 -5.65 13.76 -2.91
CA VAL A 307 -4.83 13.51 -1.72
C VAL A 307 -3.50 14.24 -1.80
N ALA A 308 -2.83 14.20 -2.96
CA ALA A 308 -1.56 14.88 -3.17
C ALA A 308 -1.71 16.40 -3.04
N SER A 309 -2.76 16.98 -3.62
CA SER A 309 -3.09 18.39 -3.48
C SER A 309 -3.32 18.79 -2.01
N LEU A 310 -4.11 17.99 -1.28
CA LEU A 310 -4.43 18.28 0.12
C LEU A 310 -3.16 18.25 0.98
N ILE A 311 -2.34 17.21 0.89
CA ILE A 311 -1.09 17.09 1.65
C ILE A 311 -0.12 18.22 1.31
N SER A 312 0.04 18.56 0.04
CA SER A 312 0.95 19.63 -0.40
C SER A 312 0.60 21.00 0.19
N ARG A 313 -0.69 21.23 0.49
CA ARG A 313 -1.16 22.52 1.05
C ARG A 313 -1.11 22.57 2.57
N VAL A 314 -1.57 21.52 3.23
CA VAL A 314 -1.81 21.57 4.68
C VAL A 314 -0.87 20.66 5.47
N GLY A 315 -0.02 19.91 4.79
CA GLY A 315 0.82 18.89 5.40
C GLY A 315 0.01 17.69 5.93
N VAL A 316 0.68 16.85 6.67
CA VAL A 316 0.09 15.68 7.33
C VAL A 316 -0.44 16.07 8.71
N ARG A 317 -1.75 15.95 8.90
CA ARG A 317 -2.42 16.14 10.20
C ARG A 317 -3.77 15.42 10.23
N SER A 318 -4.34 15.23 11.41
CA SER A 318 -5.71 14.75 11.54
C SER A 318 -6.69 15.83 11.06
N LEU A 319 -7.64 15.45 10.19
CA LEU A 319 -8.64 16.32 9.55
C LEU A 319 -10.02 15.68 9.71
N ARG A 320 -10.40 15.32 10.94
CA ARG A 320 -11.63 14.54 11.21
C ARG A 320 -12.86 15.41 11.42
N ASN A 321 -12.68 16.60 11.98
CA ASN A 321 -13.79 17.48 12.34
C ASN A 321 -14.04 18.50 11.22
N ILE A 322 -15.06 18.25 10.41
CA ILE A 322 -15.35 18.99 9.20
C ILE A 322 -16.43 20.05 9.47
N CYS A 323 -16.13 21.30 9.14
CA CYS A 323 -17.13 22.32 9.02
C CYS A 323 -17.54 22.48 7.56
N VAL A 324 -18.79 22.26 7.25
CA VAL A 324 -19.38 22.54 5.93
C VAL A 324 -19.85 23.98 5.91
N TYR A 325 -19.26 24.77 5.02
CA TYR A 325 -19.65 26.17 4.78
C TYR A 325 -20.25 26.25 3.38
N SER A 326 -21.50 26.74 3.26
CA SER A 326 -22.26 26.66 2.02
C SER A 326 -23.06 27.93 1.72
N SER A 327 -23.35 28.14 0.45
CA SER A 327 -24.36 29.09 -0.04
C SER A 327 -25.64 28.41 -0.54
N SER A 328 -25.78 27.10 -0.23
CA SER A 328 -26.90 26.26 -0.66
C SER A 328 -27.22 25.21 0.41
N GLY A 329 -28.44 25.28 0.96
CA GLY A 329 -28.89 24.33 1.98
C GLY A 329 -28.81 22.86 1.52
N GLY A 330 -29.25 22.57 0.29
CA GLY A 330 -29.18 21.22 -0.26
C GLY A 330 -27.75 20.69 -0.40
N ALA A 331 -26.79 21.55 -0.76
CA ALA A 331 -25.40 21.17 -0.82
C ALA A 331 -24.80 20.96 0.58
N GLY A 332 -25.24 21.76 1.56
CA GLY A 332 -24.89 21.55 2.97
C GLY A 332 -25.32 20.19 3.49
N VAL A 333 -26.59 19.81 3.28
CA VAL A 333 -27.16 18.53 3.69
C VAL A 333 -26.42 17.36 3.01
N LEU A 334 -26.25 17.42 1.68
CA LEU A 334 -25.53 16.38 0.94
C LEU A 334 -24.08 16.22 1.43
N SER A 335 -23.42 17.33 1.78
CA SER A 335 -22.05 17.28 2.31
C SER A 335 -22.00 16.62 3.68
N ALA A 336 -22.98 16.91 4.57
CA ALA A 336 -23.08 16.29 5.89
C ALA A 336 -23.29 14.77 5.78
N ASP A 337 -24.15 14.30 4.86
CA ASP A 337 -24.30 12.87 4.57
C ASP A 337 -22.96 12.23 4.21
N LYS A 338 -22.19 12.87 3.30
CA LYS A 338 -20.89 12.34 2.88
C LYS A 338 -19.83 12.36 3.97
N VAL A 339 -19.87 13.31 4.90
CA VAL A 339 -19.03 13.31 6.10
C VAL A 339 -19.33 12.07 6.97
N GLY A 340 -20.61 11.80 7.23
CA GLY A 340 -21.05 10.65 8.02
C GLY A 340 -20.71 9.31 7.35
N GLU A 341 -21.01 9.16 6.05
CA GLU A 341 -20.68 7.95 5.27
C GLU A 341 -19.18 7.64 5.27
N ALA A 342 -18.33 8.67 5.28
CA ALA A 342 -16.87 8.48 5.34
C ALA A 342 -16.35 8.11 6.74
N GLY A 343 -17.18 8.19 7.78
CA GLY A 343 -16.78 8.00 9.17
C GLY A 343 -15.96 9.18 9.71
N LEU A 344 -16.14 10.38 9.14
CA LEU A 344 -15.65 11.64 9.66
C LEU A 344 -16.70 12.27 10.59
N SER A 345 -16.38 13.39 11.24
CA SER A 345 -17.28 14.07 12.18
C SER A 345 -17.66 15.46 11.67
N MET A 346 -18.91 15.83 11.85
CA MET A 346 -19.32 17.23 11.75
C MET A 346 -18.76 17.99 12.95
N ALA A 347 -17.96 19.03 12.71
CA ALA A 347 -17.39 19.86 13.77
C ALA A 347 -18.50 20.52 14.60
N VAL A 348 -18.36 20.49 15.92
CA VAL A 348 -19.20 21.28 16.84
C VAL A 348 -18.53 22.63 16.98
N LEU A 349 -19.22 23.70 16.56
CA LEU A 349 -18.70 25.05 16.60
C LEU A 349 -18.78 25.62 18.02
N ALA A 350 -17.79 26.40 18.42
CA ALA A 350 -17.78 27.11 19.68
C ALA A 350 -18.87 28.21 19.68
N ASP A 351 -19.46 28.48 20.86
CA ASP A 351 -20.50 29.50 21.02
C ASP A 351 -20.01 30.89 20.57
N GLU A 352 -18.76 31.22 20.82
CA GLU A 352 -18.12 32.48 20.40
C GLU A 352 -18.03 32.58 18.88
N THR A 353 -17.76 31.48 18.19
CA THR A 353 -17.74 31.40 16.71
C THR A 353 -19.12 31.68 16.14
N VAL A 354 -20.15 31.05 16.70
CA VAL A 354 -21.55 31.26 16.29
C VAL A 354 -21.99 32.70 16.58
N ALA A 355 -21.66 33.24 17.75
CA ALA A 355 -21.98 34.59 18.13
C ALA A 355 -21.31 35.63 17.21
N GLU A 356 -20.06 35.42 16.83
CA GLU A 356 -19.34 36.31 15.90
C GLU A 356 -19.96 36.29 14.50
N MET A 357 -20.29 35.10 13.97
CA MET A 357 -21.02 35.03 12.70
C MET A 357 -22.40 35.70 12.75
N ALA A 358 -23.11 35.55 13.85
CA ALA A 358 -24.45 36.15 14.03
C ALA A 358 -24.46 37.69 13.96
N ARG A 359 -23.32 38.35 14.27
CA ARG A 359 -23.21 39.82 14.14
C ARG A 359 -23.26 40.29 12.68
N HIS A 360 -22.98 39.40 11.75
CA HIS A 360 -22.84 39.74 10.33
C HIS A 360 -23.90 39.07 9.46
N ALA A 361 -24.29 37.85 9.82
CA ALA A 361 -25.19 37.01 9.02
C ALA A 361 -26.66 37.54 9.12
N PRO A 362 -27.45 37.36 8.05
CA PRO A 362 -28.88 37.62 8.12
C PRO A 362 -29.57 36.65 9.10
N ALA A 363 -30.66 37.11 9.73
CA ALA A 363 -31.38 36.34 10.76
C ALA A 363 -31.92 34.97 10.29
N TYR A 364 -32.03 34.75 8.99
CA TYR A 364 -32.47 33.48 8.40
C TYR A 364 -31.32 32.54 8.03
N ALA A 365 -30.07 32.94 8.24
CA ALA A 365 -28.91 32.06 7.97
C ALA A 365 -28.82 30.95 9.01
N ALA A 366 -28.46 29.77 8.58
CA ALA A 366 -28.08 28.67 9.48
C ALA A 366 -26.63 28.84 9.90
N LEU A 367 -26.37 29.09 11.18
CA LEU A 367 -25.03 29.32 11.72
C LEU A 367 -24.47 28.11 12.50
N THR A 368 -25.25 27.03 12.59
CA THR A 368 -24.78 25.74 13.04
C THR A 368 -24.25 24.94 11.85
N ASN A 369 -23.33 23.99 12.10
CA ASN A 369 -22.74 23.17 11.02
C ASN A 369 -23.76 22.15 10.47
N PRO A 370 -24.13 22.17 9.18
CA PRO A 370 -23.61 22.97 8.07
C PRO A 370 -23.99 24.46 8.18
N VAL A 371 -23.00 25.35 8.02
CA VAL A 371 -23.23 26.81 7.99
C VAL A 371 -23.74 27.18 6.60
N ASP A 372 -24.95 27.77 6.54
CA ASP A 372 -25.56 28.20 5.27
C ASP A 372 -25.93 29.68 5.30
N LEU A 373 -25.19 30.46 4.53
CA LEU A 373 -25.47 31.91 4.35
C LEU A 373 -26.44 32.18 3.21
N THR A 374 -27.00 31.14 2.60
CA THR A 374 -27.87 31.21 1.43
C THR A 374 -27.23 31.97 0.26
N THR A 375 -28.04 32.39 -0.73
CA THR A 375 -27.55 33.19 -1.87
C THR A 375 -27.05 34.58 -1.47
N LYS A 376 -27.21 35.02 -0.22
CA LYS A 376 -26.72 36.31 0.26
C LYS A 376 -25.18 36.38 0.14
N ALA A 377 -24.49 35.29 0.36
CA ALA A 377 -23.03 35.19 0.18
C ALA A 377 -22.58 35.54 -1.25
N LEU A 378 -23.41 35.25 -2.27
CA LEU A 378 -23.12 35.56 -3.68
C LEU A 378 -23.29 37.03 -4.02
N THR A 379 -24.18 37.72 -3.31
CA THR A 379 -24.50 39.14 -3.53
C THR A 379 -23.71 40.07 -2.60
N ASP A 380 -23.17 39.54 -1.51
CA ASP A 380 -22.31 40.23 -0.54
C ASP A 380 -21.06 39.35 -0.26
N PRO A 381 -20.05 39.43 -1.12
CA PRO A 381 -18.81 38.59 -0.95
C PRO A 381 -18.04 38.92 0.35
N ASP A 382 -18.16 40.13 0.89
CA ASP A 382 -17.50 40.49 2.14
C ASP A 382 -18.19 39.84 3.37
N LEU A 383 -19.50 39.62 3.30
CA LEU A 383 -20.23 38.81 4.27
C LEU A 383 -19.65 37.39 4.34
N ALA A 384 -19.39 36.77 3.17
CA ALA A 384 -18.77 35.44 3.10
C ALA A 384 -17.42 35.40 3.84
N ARG A 385 -16.59 36.42 3.64
CA ARG A 385 -15.29 36.55 4.33
C ARG A 385 -15.45 36.67 5.84
N ARG A 386 -16.36 37.59 6.32
CA ARG A 386 -16.61 37.82 7.75
C ARG A 386 -17.15 36.59 8.48
N CYS A 387 -17.97 35.77 7.82
CA CYS A 387 -18.48 34.54 8.42
C CYS A 387 -17.52 33.35 8.28
N LEU A 388 -16.62 33.36 7.30
CA LEU A 388 -15.62 32.29 7.12
C LEU A 388 -14.46 32.42 8.11
N ALA A 389 -13.99 33.63 8.40
CA ALA A 389 -12.84 33.90 9.25
C ALA A 389 -12.98 33.27 10.67
N PRO A 390 -14.12 33.38 11.38
CA PRO A 390 -14.32 32.72 12.65
C PRO A 390 -14.22 31.21 12.60
N LEU A 391 -14.66 30.56 11.51
CA LEU A 391 -14.56 29.10 11.32
C LEU A 391 -13.11 28.66 11.23
N PHE A 392 -12.23 29.45 10.61
CA PHE A 392 -10.80 29.17 10.57
C PHE A 392 -10.12 29.38 11.92
N ALA A 393 -10.68 30.17 12.81
CA ALA A 393 -10.20 30.36 14.18
C ALA A 393 -10.75 29.34 15.18
N ASP A 394 -11.86 28.66 14.86
CA ASP A 394 -12.56 27.75 15.76
C ASP A 394 -11.73 26.53 16.12
N PRO A 395 -11.46 26.25 17.42
CA PRO A 395 -10.61 25.13 17.81
C PRO A 395 -11.22 23.74 17.50
N GLY A 396 -12.55 23.65 17.38
CA GLY A 396 -13.25 22.40 17.06
C GLY A 396 -13.25 22.04 15.59
N VAL A 397 -12.75 22.91 14.68
CA VAL A 397 -12.74 22.70 13.23
C VAL A 397 -11.34 22.30 12.76
N ASP A 398 -11.21 21.19 12.07
CA ASP A 398 -9.96 20.75 11.43
C ASP A 398 -9.90 21.20 9.95
N ALA A 399 -11.03 21.09 9.25
CA ALA A 399 -11.15 21.48 7.84
C ALA A 399 -12.48 22.18 7.55
N VAL A 400 -12.42 23.17 6.64
CA VAL A 400 -13.60 23.85 6.10
C VAL A 400 -13.83 23.36 4.68
N LEU A 401 -14.95 22.70 4.44
CA LEU A 401 -15.41 22.24 3.13
C LEU A 401 -16.35 23.29 2.51
N TYR A 402 -16.09 23.64 1.25
CA TYR A 402 -16.98 24.53 0.52
C TYR A 402 -17.48 23.91 -0.80
N PRO A 403 -18.75 23.47 -0.87
CA PRO A 403 -19.34 22.94 -2.10
C PRO A 403 -19.77 24.08 -3.03
N ILE A 404 -19.12 24.20 -4.19
CA ILE A 404 -19.44 25.15 -5.24
C ILE A 404 -20.43 24.51 -6.22
N THR A 405 -21.72 24.70 -6.01
CA THR A 405 -22.77 24.02 -6.77
C THR A 405 -22.98 24.60 -8.16
N SER A 406 -22.74 25.90 -8.33
CA SER A 406 -22.95 26.61 -9.59
C SER A 406 -21.93 27.71 -9.77
N ASN A 407 -21.57 27.96 -11.02
CA ASN A 407 -20.71 29.08 -11.40
C ASN A 407 -21.56 30.22 -11.96
N TYR A 408 -21.71 31.29 -11.16
CA TYR A 408 -22.43 32.54 -11.51
C TYR A 408 -21.46 33.64 -12.00
N SER A 409 -20.35 33.23 -12.67
CA SER A 409 -19.36 34.16 -13.24
C SER A 409 -18.75 35.09 -12.19
N ALA A 410 -18.91 36.41 -12.33
CA ALA A 410 -18.30 37.41 -11.46
C ALA A 410 -18.70 37.26 -9.97
N SER A 411 -19.94 36.87 -9.66
CA SER A 411 -20.35 36.63 -8.26
C SER A 411 -19.59 35.45 -7.63
N THR A 412 -19.40 34.35 -8.37
CA THR A 412 -18.63 33.20 -7.88
C THR A 412 -17.16 33.57 -7.77
N GLU A 413 -16.61 34.34 -8.71
CA GLU A 413 -15.20 34.78 -8.65
C GLU A 413 -14.96 35.69 -7.44
N GLY A 414 -15.85 36.68 -7.18
CA GLY A 414 -15.77 37.55 -6.02
C GLY A 414 -15.83 36.75 -4.70
N LEU A 415 -16.72 35.79 -4.62
CA LEU A 415 -16.86 34.92 -3.45
C LEU A 415 -15.56 34.08 -3.23
N VAL A 416 -15.05 33.39 -4.26
CA VAL A 416 -13.83 32.60 -4.19
C VAL A 416 -12.66 33.49 -3.79
N ARG A 417 -12.48 34.66 -4.35
CA ARG A 417 -11.41 35.60 -4.01
C ARG A 417 -11.42 35.98 -2.52
N ASN A 418 -12.60 36.26 -1.96
CA ASN A 418 -12.74 36.57 -0.53
C ASN A 418 -12.49 35.36 0.37
N MET A 419 -12.88 34.16 -0.06
CA MET A 419 -12.56 32.91 0.66
C MET A 419 -11.09 32.62 0.68
N LEU A 420 -10.40 32.77 -0.45
CA LEU A 420 -8.98 32.59 -0.56
C LEU A 420 -8.17 33.53 0.32
N ALA A 421 -8.62 34.78 0.45
CA ALA A 421 -8.01 35.77 1.35
C ALA A 421 -8.02 35.33 2.82
N VAL A 422 -9.05 34.57 3.25
CA VAL A 422 -9.10 33.94 4.59
C VAL A 422 -8.24 32.68 4.63
N ALA A 423 -8.39 31.81 3.64
CA ALA A 423 -7.75 30.51 3.62
C ALA A 423 -6.22 30.59 3.52
N GLN A 424 -5.67 31.56 2.78
CA GLN A 424 -4.22 31.77 2.65
C GLN A 424 -3.53 32.16 3.96
N GLY A 425 -4.24 32.85 4.85
CA GLY A 425 -3.73 33.26 6.18
C GLY A 425 -4.01 32.25 7.28
N GLY A 426 -4.80 31.20 7.00
CA GLY A 426 -5.28 30.25 7.98
C GLY A 426 -4.43 28.97 8.10
N ALA A 427 -4.32 28.46 9.33
CA ALA A 427 -3.63 27.19 9.60
C ALA A 427 -4.48 25.95 9.28
N LYS A 428 -5.77 26.13 8.92
CA LYS A 428 -6.73 25.03 8.68
C LYS A 428 -6.85 24.67 7.21
N ALA A 429 -7.27 23.42 6.95
CA ALA A 429 -7.54 22.96 5.60
C ALA A 429 -8.79 23.64 5.02
N PHE A 430 -8.66 24.29 3.86
CA PHE A 430 -9.77 24.71 3.04
C PHE A 430 -9.92 23.76 1.85
N VAL A 431 -11.09 23.14 1.70
CA VAL A 431 -11.36 22.12 0.67
C VAL A 431 -12.51 22.62 -0.23
N PRO A 432 -12.20 23.33 -1.33
CA PRO A 432 -13.18 23.69 -2.32
C PRO A 432 -13.60 22.46 -3.12
N VAL A 433 -14.91 22.18 -3.21
CA VAL A 433 -15.46 21.11 -4.02
C VAL A 433 -16.22 21.72 -5.20
N TRP A 434 -15.70 21.55 -6.40
CA TRP A 434 -16.29 22.11 -7.62
C TRP A 434 -17.33 21.16 -8.20
N MET A 435 -18.60 21.39 -7.86
CA MET A 435 -19.73 20.57 -8.30
C MET A 435 -20.35 21.05 -9.61
N SER A 436 -20.01 22.28 -10.06
CA SER A 436 -20.51 22.85 -11.31
C SER A 436 -19.85 22.22 -12.52
N SER A 437 -20.64 21.86 -13.54
CA SER A 437 -20.10 21.44 -14.83
C SER A 437 -19.46 22.59 -15.62
N ARG A 438 -19.73 23.86 -15.23
CA ARG A 438 -19.21 25.06 -15.87
C ARG A 438 -17.96 25.54 -15.15
N ARG A 439 -16.80 25.51 -15.83
CA ARG A 439 -15.56 26.13 -15.38
C ARG A 439 -15.54 27.63 -15.75
N GLY A 440 -14.53 28.37 -15.30
CA GLY A 440 -14.34 29.78 -15.63
C GLY A 440 -13.41 30.46 -14.62
N PRO A 441 -13.34 31.83 -14.58
CA PRO A 441 -12.33 32.56 -13.82
C PRO A 441 -12.22 32.17 -12.33
N ALA A 442 -13.34 31.87 -11.67
CA ALA A 442 -13.34 31.41 -10.28
C ALA A 442 -12.62 30.07 -10.08
N HIS A 443 -12.83 29.14 -11.02
CA HIS A 443 -12.12 27.84 -11.03
C HIS A 443 -10.63 28.03 -11.28
N ASP A 444 -10.29 28.84 -12.26
CA ASP A 444 -8.88 29.10 -12.64
C ASP A 444 -8.14 29.83 -11.52
N LEU A 445 -8.84 30.74 -10.81
CA LEU A 445 -8.30 31.42 -9.62
C LEU A 445 -7.96 30.44 -8.50
N LEU A 446 -8.81 29.45 -8.22
CA LEU A 446 -8.51 28.39 -7.23
C LEU A 446 -7.21 27.67 -7.59
N ILE A 447 -7.04 27.30 -8.87
CA ILE A 447 -5.84 26.62 -9.36
C ILE A 447 -4.60 27.50 -9.24
N GLN A 448 -4.68 28.77 -9.71
CA GLN A 448 -3.58 29.73 -9.67
C GLN A 448 -3.08 30.01 -8.25
N GLU A 449 -3.99 30.05 -7.28
CA GLU A 449 -3.68 30.28 -5.88
C GLU A 449 -3.24 28.99 -5.13
N GLY A 450 -3.23 27.83 -5.82
CA GLY A 450 -2.79 26.56 -5.27
C GLY A 450 -3.87 25.82 -4.47
N PHE A 451 -5.13 26.18 -4.64
CA PHE A 451 -6.28 25.50 -4.03
C PHE A 451 -7.00 24.62 -5.05
N ALA A 452 -6.26 23.66 -5.63
CA ALA A 452 -6.83 22.72 -6.59
C ALA A 452 -8.19 22.19 -6.11
N PRO A 453 -9.30 22.46 -6.84
CA PRO A 453 -10.62 22.04 -6.38
C PRO A 453 -10.81 20.53 -6.59
N VAL A 454 -11.46 19.88 -5.63
CA VAL A 454 -11.91 18.49 -5.75
C VAL A 454 -13.23 18.48 -6.52
N TYR A 455 -13.46 17.51 -7.41
CA TYR A 455 -14.65 17.48 -8.27
C TYR A 455 -15.78 16.60 -7.74
N SER A 456 -15.62 15.99 -6.58
CA SER A 456 -16.59 15.11 -5.96
C SER A 456 -16.55 15.24 -4.45
N LEU A 457 -17.71 15.38 -3.80
CA LEU A 457 -17.80 15.30 -2.33
C LEU A 457 -17.23 13.99 -1.79
N ARG A 458 -17.47 12.88 -2.50
CA ARG A 458 -16.93 11.57 -2.14
C ARG A 458 -15.40 11.60 -2.08
N ASN A 459 -14.76 12.09 -3.12
CA ASN A 459 -13.30 12.16 -3.19
C ASN A 459 -12.73 13.12 -2.13
N ALA A 460 -13.40 14.27 -1.88
CA ALA A 460 -12.99 15.16 -0.82
C ALA A 460 -12.98 14.48 0.55
N MET A 461 -14.04 13.71 0.87
CA MET A 461 -14.12 12.95 2.12
C MET A 461 -13.08 11.84 2.18
N GLN A 462 -12.83 11.12 1.07
CA GLN A 462 -11.80 10.10 1.02
C GLN A 462 -10.40 10.71 1.25
N ALA A 463 -10.08 11.83 0.60
CA ALA A 463 -8.80 12.52 0.80
C ALA A 463 -8.61 12.92 2.28
N LEU A 464 -9.61 13.54 2.90
CA LEU A 464 -9.58 13.93 4.32
C LEU A 464 -9.39 12.71 5.23
N LYS A 465 -10.10 11.61 4.97
CA LYS A 465 -10.01 10.35 5.71
C LYS A 465 -8.62 9.72 5.59
N ARG A 466 -8.07 9.63 4.35
CA ARG A 466 -6.75 9.02 4.08
C ARG A 466 -5.64 9.80 4.80
N VAL A 467 -5.67 11.14 4.69
CA VAL A 467 -4.66 11.99 5.35
C VAL A 467 -4.75 11.87 6.87
N SER A 468 -5.97 11.86 7.44
CA SER A 468 -6.18 11.67 8.88
C SER A 468 -5.68 10.32 9.37
N ALA A 469 -6.04 9.24 8.67
CA ALA A 469 -5.59 7.89 9.02
C ALA A 469 -4.06 7.79 8.98
N TYR A 470 -3.41 8.36 7.96
CA TYR A 470 -1.95 8.38 7.88
C TYR A 470 -1.33 9.18 9.03
N ALA A 471 -1.87 10.34 9.38
CA ALA A 471 -1.38 11.16 10.49
C ALA A 471 -1.46 10.44 11.84
N GLU A 472 -2.52 9.68 12.05
CA GLU A 472 -2.72 8.88 13.28
C GLU A 472 -1.77 7.68 13.35
N GLN A 473 -1.46 7.08 12.20
CA GLN A 473 -0.49 5.96 12.12
C GLN A 473 0.96 6.44 12.28
N ALA A 474 1.30 7.63 11.79
CA ALA A 474 2.66 8.16 11.86
C ALA A 474 3.17 8.35 13.29
N ALA A 475 2.26 8.53 14.26
CA ALA A 475 2.59 8.68 15.69
C ALA A 475 3.02 7.36 16.39
N ASP A 476 3.00 6.22 15.69
CA ASP A 476 2.96 4.90 16.33
C ASP A 476 4.14 3.97 16.04
N GLU A 477 5.31 4.47 15.72
CA GLU A 477 6.52 3.66 15.52
C GLU A 477 7.17 3.21 16.85
N VAL A 478 6.68 2.12 17.42
CA VAL A 478 7.41 1.39 18.45
C VAL A 478 7.57 -0.06 17.99
N GLN A 479 8.82 -0.49 17.78
CA GLN A 479 9.13 -1.91 17.69
C GLN A 479 9.07 -2.50 19.11
N ASP A 480 8.21 -3.49 19.30
CA ASP A 480 8.19 -4.26 20.54
C ASP A 480 9.42 -5.17 20.61
N ALA A 481 9.92 -5.35 21.81
CA ALA A 481 10.84 -6.45 22.08
C ALA A 481 10.12 -7.80 21.82
N PRO A 482 10.80 -8.81 21.28
CA PRO A 482 10.22 -10.14 21.15
C PRO A 482 9.69 -10.63 22.50
N PRO A 483 8.64 -11.48 22.53
CA PRO A 483 8.12 -12.05 23.77
C PRO A 483 9.25 -12.71 24.57
N ALA A 484 9.25 -12.51 25.90
CA ALA A 484 10.25 -13.09 26.76
C ALA A 484 10.12 -14.63 26.82
N GLY A 485 11.24 -15.32 27.00
CA GLY A 485 11.28 -16.78 27.24
C GLY A 485 11.08 -17.62 25.97
N LEU A 486 11.29 -17.06 24.78
CA LEU A 486 11.30 -17.84 23.54
C LEU A 486 12.55 -18.72 23.46
N PRO A 487 12.44 -19.94 22.87
CA PRO A 487 13.60 -20.78 22.55
C PRO A 487 14.59 -20.05 21.61
N ALA A 488 15.88 -20.28 21.82
CA ALA A 488 16.92 -19.66 21.00
C ALA A 488 16.93 -20.19 19.54
N ALA A 489 16.45 -21.41 19.33
CA ALA A 489 16.31 -22.03 18.01
C ALA A 489 15.08 -22.95 18.00
N ALA A 490 14.42 -23.07 16.85
CA ALA A 490 13.39 -24.08 16.67
C ALA A 490 14.00 -25.48 16.66
N PRO A 491 13.36 -26.49 17.29
CA PRO A 491 13.79 -27.86 17.16
C PRO A 491 13.62 -28.35 15.71
N ALA A 492 14.53 -29.17 15.24
CA ALA A 492 14.38 -29.85 13.95
C ALA A 492 13.18 -30.82 14.04
N VAL A 493 12.16 -30.61 13.23
CA VAL A 493 10.97 -31.44 13.16
C VAL A 493 10.76 -31.91 11.74
N PRO A 494 10.31 -33.16 11.53
CA PRO A 494 9.93 -33.61 10.19
C PRO A 494 8.68 -32.80 9.73
N LEU A 495 8.70 -32.37 8.47
CA LEU A 495 7.60 -31.69 7.83
C LEU A 495 6.90 -32.64 6.83
N PRO A 496 5.57 -32.57 6.66
CA PRO A 496 4.64 -31.79 7.47
C PRO A 496 4.47 -32.34 8.88
N CYS A 497 4.18 -31.45 9.86
CA CYS A 497 3.92 -31.85 11.23
C CYS A 497 2.47 -32.34 11.38
N ASN A 498 2.26 -33.43 12.13
CA ASN A 498 0.91 -33.76 12.60
C ASN A 498 0.45 -32.82 13.71
N GLU A 499 -0.86 -32.82 13.99
CA GLU A 499 -1.50 -31.95 15.01
C GLU A 499 -0.79 -32.00 16.38
N ALA A 500 -0.44 -33.19 16.86
CA ALA A 500 0.21 -33.35 18.16
C ALA A 500 1.64 -32.73 18.19
N GLN A 501 2.39 -32.89 17.10
CA GLN A 501 3.71 -32.30 16.96
C GLN A 501 3.63 -30.77 16.85
N ALA A 502 2.69 -30.24 16.07
CA ALA A 502 2.48 -28.82 15.94
C ALA A 502 2.11 -28.17 17.28
N LYS A 503 1.19 -28.80 18.04
CA LYS A 503 0.80 -28.32 19.37
C LYS A 503 1.95 -28.42 20.39
N ALA A 504 2.79 -29.45 20.31
CA ALA A 504 3.97 -29.58 21.17
C ALA A 504 4.99 -28.44 20.91
N LEU A 505 5.15 -28.03 19.65
CA LEU A 505 5.98 -26.87 19.29
C LEU A 505 5.38 -25.56 19.81
N LEU A 506 4.07 -25.36 19.63
CA LEU A 506 3.36 -24.21 20.19
C LEU A 506 3.54 -24.11 21.69
N ALA A 507 3.45 -25.25 22.41
CA ALA A 507 3.65 -25.26 23.87
C ALA A 507 5.08 -24.86 24.29
N GLN A 508 6.12 -25.25 23.53
CA GLN A 508 7.50 -24.79 23.74
C GLN A 508 7.65 -23.27 23.58
N TYR A 509 6.83 -22.67 22.73
CA TYR A 509 6.77 -21.22 22.54
C TYR A 509 5.78 -20.53 23.52
N GLY A 510 5.22 -21.28 24.49
CA GLY A 510 4.36 -20.74 25.53
C GLY A 510 2.90 -20.53 25.11
N VAL A 511 2.46 -21.14 24.02
CA VAL A 511 1.05 -21.17 23.61
C VAL A 511 0.42 -22.45 24.16
N ARG A 512 -0.58 -22.28 25.04
CA ARG A 512 -1.25 -23.42 25.72
C ARG A 512 -2.01 -24.29 24.70
N ALA A 513 -1.81 -25.61 24.77
CA ALA A 513 -2.64 -26.62 24.15
C ALA A 513 -3.56 -27.27 25.21
N PRO A 514 -4.68 -27.93 24.80
CA PRO A 514 -5.50 -28.68 25.73
C PRO A 514 -4.71 -29.89 26.30
N ARG A 515 -5.15 -30.42 27.44
CA ARG A 515 -4.62 -31.70 27.93
C ARG A 515 -5.07 -32.82 27.00
N GLU A 516 -4.12 -33.61 26.51
CA GLU A 516 -4.39 -34.60 25.48
C GLU A 516 -3.64 -35.90 25.73
N SER A 517 -4.21 -37.00 25.25
CA SER A 517 -3.59 -38.31 25.27
C SER A 517 -4.02 -39.10 24.04
N GLN A 518 -3.05 -39.68 23.31
CA GLN A 518 -3.35 -40.55 22.19
C GLN A 518 -3.63 -41.98 22.67
N ALA A 519 -4.69 -42.59 22.15
CA ALA A 519 -5.13 -43.91 22.49
C ALA A 519 -5.24 -44.82 21.24
N ALA A 520 -4.74 -46.03 21.32
CA ALA A 520 -4.81 -47.02 20.27
C ALA A 520 -6.02 -47.96 20.43
N THR A 521 -6.66 -47.97 21.60
CA THR A 521 -7.83 -48.81 21.90
C THR A 521 -8.94 -48.02 22.61
N ALA A 522 -10.17 -48.50 22.58
CA ALA A 522 -11.30 -47.87 23.24
C ALA A 522 -11.11 -47.80 24.76
N GLU A 523 -10.50 -48.81 25.38
CA GLU A 523 -10.20 -48.85 26.79
C GLU A 523 -9.13 -47.83 27.20
N ALA A 524 -8.10 -47.72 26.40
CA ALA A 524 -7.07 -46.70 26.60
C ALA A 524 -7.65 -45.28 26.46
N ALA A 525 -8.58 -45.08 25.48
CA ALA A 525 -9.26 -43.82 25.30
C ALA A 525 -10.17 -43.47 26.50
N ALA A 526 -10.91 -44.43 27.05
CA ALA A 526 -11.72 -44.23 28.23
C ALA A 526 -10.89 -43.95 29.48
N ALA A 527 -9.75 -44.62 29.64
CA ALA A 527 -8.79 -44.33 30.74
C ALA A 527 -8.18 -42.94 30.63
N ALA A 528 -7.78 -42.50 29.41
CA ALA A 528 -7.27 -41.18 29.14
C ALA A 528 -8.33 -40.10 29.44
N ALA A 529 -9.57 -40.32 29.01
CA ALA A 529 -10.69 -39.40 29.27
C ALA A 529 -10.93 -39.19 30.77
N ARG A 530 -10.86 -40.27 31.55
CA ARG A 530 -11.00 -40.21 33.01
C ARG A 530 -9.85 -39.38 33.65
N ALA A 531 -8.64 -39.56 33.15
CA ALA A 531 -7.46 -38.81 33.67
C ALA A 531 -7.52 -37.32 33.30
N ILE A 532 -8.01 -36.99 32.11
CA ILE A 532 -8.18 -35.60 31.61
C ILE A 532 -9.34 -34.93 32.36
N GLY A 533 -10.45 -35.67 32.57
CA GLY A 533 -11.70 -35.15 33.13
C GLY A 533 -12.71 -34.83 32.07
N PHE A 534 -13.98 -35.27 32.33
CA PHE A 534 -15.09 -35.03 31.41
C PHE A 534 -15.64 -33.60 31.48
N PRO A 535 -16.22 -33.07 30.38
CA PRO A 535 -16.35 -33.70 29.06
C PRO A 535 -15.03 -33.67 28.26
N VAL A 536 -14.89 -34.62 27.32
CA VAL A 536 -13.76 -34.72 26.41
C VAL A 536 -14.20 -34.69 24.94
N ALA A 537 -13.24 -34.43 24.06
CA ALA A 537 -13.36 -34.59 22.61
C ALA A 537 -12.48 -35.74 22.13
N LEU A 538 -12.92 -36.49 21.12
CA LEU A 538 -12.13 -37.49 20.43
C LEU A 538 -11.91 -37.08 18.97
N LYS A 539 -10.65 -37.22 18.52
CA LYS A 539 -10.25 -36.88 17.14
C LYS A 539 -9.45 -38.02 16.53
N LEU A 540 -9.71 -38.36 15.27
CA LEU A 540 -8.89 -39.31 14.50
C LEU A 540 -7.46 -38.78 14.35
N VAL A 541 -6.47 -39.65 14.56
CA VAL A 541 -5.07 -39.41 14.20
C VAL A 541 -4.69 -40.35 13.07
N ALA A 542 -4.54 -39.80 11.87
CA ALA A 542 -4.17 -40.59 10.69
C ALA A 542 -3.27 -39.74 9.76
N ASP A 543 -2.28 -40.41 9.15
CA ASP A 543 -1.38 -39.79 8.19
C ASP A 543 -2.16 -39.41 6.92
N GLY A 544 -1.98 -38.19 6.40
CA GLY A 544 -2.59 -37.70 5.17
C GLY A 544 -4.10 -37.29 5.30
N VAL A 545 -4.68 -37.27 6.49
CA VAL A 545 -6.04 -36.81 6.74
C VAL A 545 -6.02 -35.44 7.43
N LEU A 546 -6.22 -34.38 6.65
CA LEU A 546 -6.25 -33.00 7.14
C LEU A 546 -7.65 -32.59 7.67
N HIS A 547 -8.71 -32.85 6.90
CA HIS A 547 -10.10 -32.45 7.22
C HIS A 547 -10.86 -33.55 7.95
N LYS A 548 -10.48 -33.82 9.19
CA LYS A 548 -11.05 -34.91 10.02
C LYS A 548 -12.55 -34.81 10.26
N SER A 549 -13.07 -33.59 10.36
CA SER A 549 -14.49 -33.32 10.61
C SER A 549 -15.39 -33.78 9.44
N GLU A 550 -14.94 -33.63 8.20
CA GLU A 550 -15.69 -34.01 6.99
C GLU A 550 -15.94 -35.51 6.90
N ILE A 551 -14.99 -36.30 7.39
CA ILE A 551 -15.13 -37.77 7.42
C ILE A 551 -15.75 -38.30 8.71
N GLY A 552 -16.28 -37.41 9.58
CA GLY A 552 -16.83 -37.83 10.89
C GLY A 552 -15.76 -38.35 11.85
N GLY A 553 -14.53 -37.92 11.68
CA GLY A 553 -13.36 -38.28 12.50
C GLY A 553 -13.24 -37.49 13.81
N VAL A 554 -14.25 -36.63 14.14
CA VAL A 554 -14.27 -35.82 15.38
C VAL A 554 -15.61 -36.07 16.11
N GLN A 555 -15.54 -36.32 17.42
CA GLN A 555 -16.67 -36.44 18.30
C GLN A 555 -16.46 -35.56 19.53
N LEU A 556 -17.42 -34.71 19.84
CA LEU A 556 -17.31 -33.67 20.86
C LEU A 556 -18.26 -33.92 22.03
N ARG A 557 -17.96 -33.31 23.18
CA ARG A 557 -18.80 -33.27 24.39
C ARG A 557 -19.14 -34.66 24.97
N LEU A 558 -18.18 -35.59 24.93
CA LEU A 558 -18.33 -36.91 25.51
C LEU A 558 -18.25 -36.80 27.04
N ARG A 559 -19.25 -37.30 27.74
CA ARG A 559 -19.51 -37.03 29.16
C ARG A 559 -19.12 -38.17 30.09
N ASP A 560 -18.96 -39.38 29.55
CA ASP A 560 -18.60 -40.57 30.29
C ASP A 560 -17.81 -41.57 29.44
N GLU A 561 -17.32 -42.62 30.07
CA GLU A 561 -16.50 -43.65 29.41
C GLU A 561 -17.30 -44.46 28.37
N ALA A 562 -18.59 -44.62 28.54
CA ALA A 562 -19.43 -45.38 27.59
C ALA A 562 -19.53 -44.60 26.26
N GLU A 563 -19.81 -43.29 26.35
CA GLU A 563 -19.80 -42.39 25.19
C GLU A 563 -18.44 -42.37 24.49
N VAL A 564 -17.32 -42.38 25.27
CA VAL A 564 -15.95 -42.40 24.71
C VAL A 564 -15.69 -43.70 23.93
N ARG A 565 -16.07 -44.88 24.48
CA ARG A 565 -15.90 -46.16 23.77
C ARG A 565 -16.72 -46.21 22.48
N GLN A 566 -17.95 -45.73 22.54
CA GLN A 566 -18.83 -45.66 21.37
C GLN A 566 -18.28 -44.72 20.31
N ALA A 567 -17.82 -43.53 20.71
CA ALA A 567 -17.23 -42.53 19.82
C ALA A 567 -15.93 -43.07 19.14
N PHE A 568 -15.07 -43.79 19.91
CA PHE A 568 -13.88 -44.43 19.38
C PHE A 568 -14.22 -45.40 18.26
N ALA A 569 -15.20 -46.31 18.49
CA ALA A 569 -15.64 -47.26 17.49
C ALA A 569 -16.25 -46.55 16.24
N SER A 570 -17.04 -45.50 16.46
CA SER A 570 -17.65 -44.69 15.39
C SER A 570 -16.61 -43.99 14.51
N ILE A 571 -15.58 -43.37 15.12
CA ILE A 571 -14.49 -42.68 14.41
C ILE A 571 -13.76 -43.67 13.50
N LEU A 572 -13.40 -44.86 13.99
CA LEU A 572 -12.71 -45.87 13.18
C LEU A 572 -13.60 -46.42 12.06
N ALA A 573 -14.89 -46.64 12.33
CA ALA A 573 -15.85 -47.07 11.32
C ALA A 573 -16.02 -45.99 10.22
N ASN A 574 -16.07 -44.73 10.58
CA ASN A 574 -16.11 -43.61 9.64
C ASN A 574 -14.83 -43.54 8.79
N ALA A 575 -13.67 -43.65 9.40
CA ALA A 575 -12.38 -43.68 8.69
C ALA A 575 -12.34 -44.81 7.65
N ALA A 576 -12.82 -46.04 8.02
CA ALA A 576 -12.91 -47.15 7.09
C ALA A 576 -13.91 -46.89 5.95
N ARG A 577 -15.08 -46.28 6.24
CA ARG A 577 -16.09 -45.92 5.22
C ARG A 577 -15.54 -44.89 4.20
N HIS A 578 -14.67 -43.97 4.65
CA HIS A 578 -14.00 -42.98 3.81
C HIS A 578 -12.66 -43.51 3.23
N GLN A 579 -12.44 -44.84 3.29
CA GLN A 579 -11.26 -45.50 2.68
C GLN A 579 -9.92 -45.02 3.21
N VAL A 580 -9.84 -44.52 4.45
CA VAL A 580 -8.58 -44.21 5.10
C VAL A 580 -7.81 -45.51 5.33
N PRO A 581 -6.57 -45.66 4.78
CA PRO A 581 -5.81 -46.90 4.94
C PRO A 581 -5.57 -47.23 6.41
N ALA A 582 -5.86 -48.48 6.83
CA ALA A 582 -5.62 -48.89 8.22
C ALA A 582 -4.17 -48.63 8.70
N ALA A 583 -3.18 -48.78 7.80
CA ALA A 583 -1.79 -48.49 8.07
C ALA A 583 -1.49 -46.99 8.31
N ALA A 584 -2.36 -46.09 7.85
CA ALA A 584 -2.25 -44.67 8.09
C ALA A 584 -2.85 -44.24 9.44
N ILE A 585 -3.74 -45.04 10.04
CA ILE A 585 -4.39 -44.72 11.31
C ILE A 585 -3.40 -44.94 12.45
N ARG A 586 -3.09 -43.87 13.19
CA ARG A 586 -2.19 -43.85 14.37
C ARG A 586 -2.94 -43.99 15.69
N GLY A 587 -4.28 -43.92 15.68
CA GLY A 587 -5.15 -43.99 16.84
C GLY A 587 -6.14 -42.85 16.91
N VAL A 588 -6.64 -42.59 18.12
CA VAL A 588 -7.56 -41.50 18.42
C VAL A 588 -6.98 -40.62 19.51
N LEU A 589 -7.00 -39.31 19.30
CA LEU A 589 -6.59 -38.32 20.30
C LEU A 589 -7.78 -38.03 21.21
N VAL A 590 -7.61 -38.21 22.52
CA VAL A 590 -8.54 -37.80 23.56
C VAL A 590 -8.10 -36.45 24.08
N SER A 591 -8.93 -35.44 23.97
CA SER A 591 -8.62 -34.04 24.29
C SER A 591 -9.57 -33.44 25.30
N GLU A 592 -9.05 -32.61 26.20
CA GLU A 592 -9.84 -31.74 27.07
C GLU A 592 -10.86 -30.92 26.25
N MET A 593 -12.11 -30.90 26.66
CA MET A 593 -13.14 -30.09 26.01
C MET A 593 -13.12 -28.67 26.52
N VAL A 594 -12.76 -27.73 25.67
CA VAL A 594 -12.87 -26.30 25.94
C VAL A 594 -14.27 -25.86 25.51
N VAL A 595 -15.12 -25.52 26.50
CA VAL A 595 -16.55 -25.27 26.24
C VAL A 595 -16.90 -23.81 26.03
N ASP A 596 -16.08 -22.88 26.55
CA ASP A 596 -16.32 -21.44 26.48
C ASP A 596 -15.16 -20.73 25.80
N GLY A 597 -15.48 -19.66 25.08
CA GLY A 597 -14.49 -18.82 24.44
C GLY A 597 -14.93 -18.30 23.08
N VAL A 598 -14.07 -17.51 22.47
CA VAL A 598 -14.20 -17.03 21.10
C VAL A 598 -13.17 -17.74 20.22
N GLU A 599 -13.63 -18.42 19.20
CA GLU A 599 -12.77 -19.13 18.25
C GLU A 599 -12.12 -18.14 17.27
N MET A 600 -10.80 -18.11 17.26
CA MET A 600 -9.98 -17.27 16.39
C MET A 600 -9.17 -18.13 15.42
N LEU A 601 -8.94 -17.60 14.23
CA LEU A 601 -7.94 -18.09 13.28
C LEU A 601 -6.64 -17.31 13.48
N VAL A 602 -5.52 -18.02 13.53
CA VAL A 602 -4.18 -17.47 13.39
C VAL A 602 -3.46 -18.27 12.33
N GLY A 603 -3.28 -17.68 11.16
CA GLY A 603 -2.60 -18.28 10.02
C GLY A 603 -1.35 -17.53 9.64
N LEU A 604 -0.30 -18.23 9.26
CA LEU A 604 0.93 -17.66 8.71
C LEU A 604 1.26 -18.38 7.41
N HIS A 605 1.68 -17.62 6.42
CA HIS A 605 2.14 -18.17 5.15
C HIS A 605 3.25 -17.26 4.57
N ARG A 606 3.95 -17.78 3.58
CA ARG A 606 4.95 -17.00 2.83
C ARG A 606 4.34 -16.48 1.54
N ASP A 607 4.15 -15.15 1.48
CA ASP A 607 3.79 -14.47 0.24
C ASP A 607 5.01 -14.42 -0.68
N GLU A 608 4.81 -14.64 -1.98
CA GLU A 608 5.89 -14.70 -2.97
C GLU A 608 6.67 -13.38 -3.11
N VAL A 609 6.02 -12.24 -2.82
CA VAL A 609 6.61 -10.90 -2.96
C VAL A 609 7.16 -10.39 -1.63
N PHE A 610 6.37 -10.52 -0.56
CA PHE A 610 6.66 -9.89 0.73
C PHE A 610 7.24 -10.84 1.78
N GLY A 611 7.23 -12.15 1.52
CA GLY A 611 7.67 -13.12 2.51
C GLY A 611 6.62 -13.40 3.60
N PRO A 612 7.00 -13.52 4.89
CA PRO A 612 6.08 -14.01 5.91
C PRO A 612 4.93 -13.03 6.24
N VAL A 613 3.71 -13.53 6.13
CA VAL A 613 2.46 -12.81 6.40
C VAL A 613 1.65 -13.54 7.46
N LEU A 614 1.17 -12.78 8.43
CA LEU A 614 0.24 -13.20 9.48
C LEU A 614 -1.19 -12.85 9.09
N SER A 615 -2.10 -13.78 9.27
CA SER A 615 -3.55 -13.63 9.16
C SER A 615 -4.19 -13.87 10.53
N VAL A 616 -5.08 -12.97 10.98
CA VAL A 616 -5.85 -13.11 12.22
C VAL A 616 -7.32 -12.82 11.94
N GLY A 617 -8.24 -13.59 12.51
CA GLY A 617 -9.66 -13.37 12.26
C GLY A 617 -10.58 -14.37 12.95
N ALA A 618 -11.83 -14.47 12.44
CA ALA A 618 -12.80 -15.45 12.91
C ALA A 618 -12.30 -16.87 12.62
N GLY A 619 -12.34 -17.75 13.62
CA GLY A 619 -11.94 -19.13 13.53
C GLY A 619 -13.14 -20.09 13.48
N GLY A 620 -12.84 -21.39 13.48
CA GLY A 620 -13.83 -22.46 13.43
C GLY A 620 -14.25 -22.83 12.00
N VAL A 621 -15.34 -23.56 11.86
CA VAL A 621 -15.78 -24.14 10.59
C VAL A 621 -16.33 -23.14 9.55
N TRP A 622 -16.54 -21.90 9.95
CA TRP A 622 -17.11 -20.84 9.09
C TRP A 622 -16.08 -19.88 8.48
N VAL A 623 -14.79 -20.10 8.70
CA VAL A 623 -13.70 -19.21 8.27
C VAL A 623 -13.81 -18.80 6.80
N GLU A 624 -14.01 -19.78 5.91
CA GLU A 624 -14.11 -19.54 4.46
C GLU A 624 -15.36 -18.76 4.05
N VAL A 625 -16.46 -18.94 4.79
CA VAL A 625 -17.75 -18.29 4.50
C VAL A 625 -17.76 -16.85 5.03
N GLU A 626 -17.27 -16.65 6.24
CA GLU A 626 -17.27 -15.34 6.89
C GLU A 626 -16.20 -14.41 6.32
N ALA A 627 -15.06 -14.96 5.90
CA ALA A 627 -13.90 -14.24 5.36
C ALA A 627 -13.49 -13.02 6.22
N ASP A 628 -13.70 -13.11 7.55
CA ASP A 628 -13.44 -12.03 8.52
C ASP A 628 -12.01 -12.13 9.03
N VAL A 629 -11.06 -11.80 8.16
CA VAL A 629 -9.61 -11.95 8.40
C VAL A 629 -8.88 -10.66 8.06
N ALA A 630 -8.02 -10.20 8.96
CA ALA A 630 -7.06 -9.13 8.71
C ALA A 630 -5.63 -9.68 8.65
N ARG A 631 -4.73 -8.96 7.98
CA ARG A 631 -3.36 -9.40 7.74
C ARG A 631 -2.32 -8.41 8.28
N CYS A 632 -1.13 -8.94 8.62
CA CYS A 632 0.07 -8.17 8.92
C CYS A 632 1.27 -8.81 8.24
N HIS A 633 2.20 -8.00 7.75
CA HIS A 633 3.52 -8.47 7.37
C HIS A 633 4.38 -8.69 8.63
N LEU A 634 5.23 -9.73 8.63
CA LEU A 634 6.16 -9.98 9.74
C LEU A 634 7.54 -9.33 9.50
N PRO A 635 8.20 -8.84 10.56
CA PRO A 635 7.76 -8.84 11.96
C PRO A 635 6.68 -7.80 12.25
N ALA A 636 5.71 -8.13 13.10
CA ALA A 636 4.62 -7.25 13.51
C ALA A 636 4.65 -6.97 15.02
N SER A 637 4.48 -5.70 15.41
CA SER A 637 4.39 -5.29 16.80
C SER A 637 3.04 -5.67 17.43
N ARG A 638 2.95 -5.71 18.78
CA ARG A 638 1.69 -5.90 19.53
C ARG A 638 0.61 -4.93 19.06
N LYS A 639 0.99 -3.68 18.81
CA LYS A 639 0.09 -2.63 18.36
C LYS A 639 -0.42 -2.88 16.94
N GLN A 640 0.43 -3.34 16.03
CA GLN A 640 0.06 -3.70 14.66
C GLN A 640 -0.88 -4.91 14.64
N ILE A 641 -0.60 -5.95 15.43
CA ILE A 641 -1.49 -7.10 15.61
C ILE A 641 -2.84 -6.66 16.20
N GLY A 642 -2.81 -5.80 17.23
CA GLY A 642 -4.01 -5.22 17.82
C GLY A 642 -4.87 -4.46 16.82
N ARG A 643 -4.26 -3.66 15.94
CA ARG A 643 -4.97 -2.94 14.86
C ARG A 643 -5.55 -3.88 13.80
N ALA A 644 -4.82 -4.92 13.44
CA ALA A 644 -5.35 -5.94 12.53
C ALA A 644 -6.59 -6.60 13.12
N LEU A 645 -6.56 -6.98 14.39
CA LEU A 645 -7.73 -7.50 15.09
C LEU A 645 -8.89 -6.50 15.07
N ASP A 646 -8.66 -5.21 15.31
CA ASP A 646 -9.70 -4.18 15.31
C ASP A 646 -10.38 -3.97 13.94
N GLN A 647 -9.75 -4.39 12.86
CA GLN A 647 -10.35 -4.38 11.51
C GLN A 647 -11.35 -5.52 11.31
N THR A 648 -11.33 -6.57 12.14
CA THR A 648 -12.22 -7.72 12.03
C THR A 648 -13.55 -7.50 12.76
N ARG A 649 -14.61 -8.11 12.27
CA ARG A 649 -15.93 -8.10 12.94
C ARG A 649 -15.90 -8.92 14.23
N ILE A 650 -15.11 -10.00 14.23
CA ILE A 650 -14.96 -10.89 15.39
C ILE A 650 -14.38 -10.18 16.60
N ALA A 651 -13.58 -9.12 16.43
CA ALA A 651 -13.01 -8.34 17.51
C ALA A 651 -14.08 -7.78 18.46
N ARG A 652 -15.29 -7.50 17.97
CA ARG A 652 -16.42 -7.05 18.79
C ARG A 652 -16.86 -8.09 19.82
N ARG A 653 -16.62 -9.37 19.55
CA ARG A 653 -16.94 -10.48 20.46
C ARG A 653 -15.90 -10.67 21.56
N LEU A 654 -14.73 -10.02 21.44
CA LEU A 654 -13.70 -9.99 22.47
C LEU A 654 -13.99 -8.96 23.56
N ALA A 655 -14.82 -7.97 23.27
CA ALA A 655 -15.25 -6.98 24.26
C ALA A 655 -16.40 -7.53 25.14
N SER A 656 -16.55 -6.95 26.34
CA SER A 656 -17.71 -7.22 27.19
C SER A 656 -19.01 -6.81 26.49
N HIS A 657 -20.05 -7.67 26.53
CA HIS A 657 -21.32 -7.38 25.90
C HIS A 657 -22.48 -8.00 26.67
N ARG A 658 -23.50 -7.21 27.01
CA ARG A 658 -24.78 -7.67 27.61
C ARG A 658 -24.61 -8.67 28.77
N GLY A 659 -23.67 -8.39 29.69
CA GLY A 659 -23.39 -9.24 30.85
C GLY A 659 -22.43 -10.41 30.60
N LEU A 660 -21.95 -10.61 29.37
CA LEU A 660 -20.82 -11.49 29.09
C LEU A 660 -19.50 -10.81 29.43
N PRO A 661 -18.54 -11.50 30.07
CA PRO A 661 -17.23 -10.95 30.38
C PRO A 661 -16.43 -10.65 29.11
N ALA A 662 -15.49 -9.73 29.22
CA ALA A 662 -14.49 -9.52 28.18
C ALA A 662 -13.61 -10.77 28.03
N ARG A 663 -13.12 -11.00 26.82
CA ARG A 663 -12.16 -12.07 26.51
C ARG A 663 -10.73 -11.56 26.67
N ASP A 664 -9.81 -12.46 26.91
CA ASP A 664 -8.39 -12.16 27.17
C ASP A 664 -7.66 -11.73 25.89
N ARG A 665 -7.98 -10.52 25.41
CA ARG A 665 -7.36 -9.93 24.23
C ARG A 665 -5.85 -9.79 24.37
N ALA A 666 -5.36 -9.49 25.56
CA ALA A 666 -3.92 -9.31 25.79
C ALA A 666 -3.17 -10.63 25.60
N ALA A 667 -3.72 -11.74 26.11
CA ALA A 667 -3.17 -13.08 25.91
C ALA A 667 -3.29 -13.52 24.43
N LEU A 668 -4.34 -13.13 23.71
CA LEU A 668 -4.46 -13.38 22.27
C LEU A 668 -3.29 -12.73 21.51
N VAL A 669 -3.04 -11.43 21.71
CA VAL A 669 -1.96 -10.72 21.04
C VAL A 669 -0.59 -11.32 21.40
N ASP A 670 -0.37 -11.71 22.65
CA ASP A 670 0.87 -12.38 23.07
C ASP A 670 1.05 -13.74 22.38
N ALA A 671 -0.01 -14.55 22.34
CA ALA A 671 0.03 -15.84 21.66
C ALA A 671 0.30 -15.69 20.16
N VAL A 672 -0.32 -14.73 19.49
CA VAL A 672 -0.07 -14.43 18.06
C VAL A 672 1.41 -14.07 17.83
N GLN A 673 2.03 -13.25 18.70
CA GLN A 673 3.46 -12.95 18.59
C GLN A 673 4.34 -14.19 18.79
N ARG A 674 3.98 -15.09 19.72
CA ARG A 674 4.70 -16.35 19.95
C ARG A 674 4.59 -17.31 18.78
N ILE A 675 3.41 -17.40 18.18
CA ILE A 675 3.16 -18.20 16.97
C ILE A 675 3.97 -17.64 15.78
N ALA A 676 4.00 -16.31 15.62
CA ALA A 676 4.81 -15.65 14.60
C ALA A 676 6.32 -15.87 14.82
N ALA A 677 6.78 -15.85 16.07
CA ALA A 677 8.17 -16.16 16.40
C ALA A 677 8.53 -17.62 16.09
N LEU A 678 7.65 -18.58 16.38
CA LEU A 678 7.81 -19.97 15.99
C LEU A 678 7.95 -20.11 14.47
N PHE A 679 7.03 -19.51 13.70
CA PHE A 679 7.06 -19.56 12.23
C PHE A 679 8.38 -19.01 11.66
N THR A 680 8.83 -17.88 12.21
CA THR A 680 10.11 -17.26 11.81
C THR A 680 11.31 -18.18 12.14
N ALA A 681 11.30 -18.79 13.32
CA ALA A 681 12.38 -19.69 13.76
C ALA A 681 12.45 -21.01 12.97
N LEU A 682 11.31 -21.49 12.45
CA LEU A 682 11.27 -22.67 11.57
C LEU A 682 11.92 -22.43 10.20
N GLY A 683 12.16 -21.17 9.83
CA GLY A 683 12.88 -20.78 8.62
C GLY A 683 12.12 -21.04 7.32
N ASP A 684 12.83 -20.95 6.19
CA ASP A 684 12.22 -20.96 4.86
C ASP A 684 11.71 -22.35 4.41
N GLY A 685 12.03 -23.40 5.15
CA GLY A 685 11.52 -24.75 4.89
C GLY A 685 10.03 -24.94 5.22
N VAL A 686 9.42 -24.02 5.97
CA VAL A 686 7.99 -24.03 6.34
C VAL A 686 7.23 -23.02 5.49
N GLN A 687 6.22 -23.49 4.77
CA GLN A 687 5.39 -22.63 3.90
C GLN A 687 4.19 -22.06 4.63
N SER A 688 3.58 -22.83 5.54
CA SER A 688 2.41 -22.40 6.30
C SER A 688 2.43 -22.91 7.75
N LEU A 689 1.80 -22.13 8.64
CA LEU A 689 1.44 -22.51 10.01
C LEU A 689 0.05 -21.96 10.28
N GLU A 690 -0.88 -22.86 10.60
CA GLU A 690 -2.26 -22.48 10.95
C GLU A 690 -2.63 -22.99 12.33
N VAL A 691 -3.26 -22.14 13.13
CA VAL A 691 -3.93 -22.50 14.38
C VAL A 691 -5.40 -22.15 14.24
N ASN A 692 -6.25 -23.16 14.13
CA ASN A 692 -7.70 -22.99 13.89
C ASN A 692 -8.52 -24.13 14.52
N PRO A 693 -9.21 -23.86 15.65
CA PRO A 693 -9.29 -22.58 16.32
C PRO A 693 -8.22 -22.37 17.43
N LEU A 694 -7.83 -21.12 17.61
CA LEU A 694 -7.25 -20.59 18.85
C LEU A 694 -8.39 -20.01 19.69
N VAL A 695 -8.77 -20.66 20.79
CA VAL A 695 -9.88 -20.21 21.63
C VAL A 695 -9.43 -19.19 22.64
N VAL A 696 -10.06 -18.00 22.63
CA VAL A 696 -9.82 -16.93 23.60
C VAL A 696 -10.81 -17.03 24.74
N LEU A 697 -10.30 -17.30 25.93
CA LEU A 697 -11.10 -17.45 27.16
C LEU A 697 -11.43 -16.07 27.77
N ASP A 698 -12.12 -16.07 28.93
CA ASP A 698 -12.38 -14.85 29.68
C ASP A 698 -11.08 -14.18 30.12
N GLU A 699 -11.14 -12.87 30.36
CA GLU A 699 -10.00 -12.06 30.80
C GLU A 699 -9.25 -12.72 31.97
N GLY A 700 -7.92 -12.81 31.87
CA GLY A 700 -7.05 -13.48 32.82
C GLY A 700 -6.99 -15.01 32.71
N ARG A 701 -7.75 -15.65 31.82
CA ARG A 701 -7.72 -17.11 31.61
C ARG A 701 -6.91 -17.56 30.38
N GLY A 702 -6.43 -16.60 29.58
CA GLY A 702 -5.56 -16.85 28.44
C GLY A 702 -6.24 -17.40 27.21
N VAL A 703 -5.45 -18.07 26.38
CA VAL A 703 -5.89 -18.69 25.12
C VAL A 703 -5.51 -20.18 25.07
N VAL A 704 -6.19 -20.97 24.22
CA VAL A 704 -5.90 -22.39 24.03
C VAL A 704 -5.92 -22.74 22.53
N ALA A 705 -4.84 -23.30 22.00
CA ALA A 705 -4.76 -23.78 20.63
C ALA A 705 -5.36 -25.19 20.53
N LEU A 706 -6.56 -25.31 19.94
CA LEU A 706 -7.28 -26.59 19.84
C LEU A 706 -6.85 -27.44 18.66
N ASP A 707 -6.42 -26.80 17.58
CA ASP A 707 -5.90 -27.47 16.40
C ASP A 707 -4.78 -26.66 15.77
N ALA A 708 -3.78 -27.33 15.18
CA ALA A 708 -2.65 -26.68 14.55
C ALA A 708 -2.08 -27.58 13.43
N VAL A 709 -1.67 -26.92 12.32
CA VAL A 709 -1.04 -27.54 11.17
C VAL A 709 0.22 -26.75 10.81
N ILE A 710 1.32 -27.45 10.47
CA ILE A 710 2.58 -26.84 9.99
C ILE A 710 3.01 -27.61 8.73
N GLU A 711 3.16 -26.88 7.61
CA GLU A 711 3.51 -27.44 6.31
C GLU A 711 4.78 -26.82 5.71
#